data_0b23875759e53e60e1a0a0380bc2adb9
#
_entry.id   0b23875759e53e60e1a0a0380bc2adb9
#
_cell.length_a   1.000
_cell.length_b   1.000
_cell.length_c   1.000
_cell.angle_alpha   90.00
_cell.angle_beta   90.00
_cell.angle_gamma   90.00
#
_symmetry.space_group_name_H-M   'P 1'
#
loop_
_entity.id
_entity.type
_entity.pdbx_description
1 polymer ?
#
loop_
_entity_poly.entity_id
_entity_poly.type
_entity_poly.pdbx_seq_one_letter_code
_entity_poly.pdbx_strand_id
1 'polypeptide(L)'
;ALASCSDSFLEEKMVSSITQDYLNTEIGLDQLIVSSYNSVRFPLLYTEGLHMLETGHDCAMKSGATSLNKFAISEWSPSGLIGNQANQFMGFQSKQQAGFLINGYPIIDNCNKAITAIRSGDALGKYASDPSFAAARLSEVLFNRAYVYYLLNTVFGDVYFSTESSTSLPSNYQYTRTPASVMFKELIGDLRYAVEHLPEQYSEAEYGRATKYAAAHLLAKIYLNRYQGKEYGTPEYGRRADGTIDNGNEKSYLGMLYKGEGAADLDSCIYYANMVINAHPLVDDYHELFRHDLGDFSNEKTTENVLNAVFSESGDNYRYGVRALTFFVGDYAGDKYGIPSRLWEYGGKSNQGFCNDDFGIDVFTDKLNDSRYQKTFRLEYVTGINTSGASTPSANGDYYAYNDERNKTYVWNEEQAAYFNEHILPTYNRPSWGGRKAVAGEHKMGTGDISRAMIENTKETAIDVEVINAQPYPVFARWVKDGNKYYYRPQIVGNDDYSFADSKIFYGLENTSKTGKVTNMKYDDPNRGALDSESGGRDIPVMRSAEMYLVRAEAYGRKGEYGKAIEDINVLRRRAAFKPGETRNEVLARLYPGHENLSNESQQWPYEVDNNSYDAIKVDASYWDGTSEKSKLENYTPVADTPEKRFLEFIYNEYAREFNEEFIYYGVIHHAGVQAQRIQWHNQMGANSANNTYPVGSWDVSDNVNGGNGQTGNAKGNFQNYMTLKPFSRTFIELLTDENGVLLDEAAKKAYQNYGY
;
A
#
# COMPACT_ATOMS: atom_id res chain seq x y z
N ALA A 1 55.37 -6.26 -51.80
CA ALA A 1 54.70 -7.19 -50.86
C ALA A 1 53.66 -6.41 -50.08
N LEU A 2 52.40 -6.55 -50.47
CA LEU A 2 51.25 -6.06 -49.71
C LEU A 2 50.93 -7.12 -48.68
N ALA A 3 51.20 -6.83 -47.42
CA ALA A 3 50.76 -7.65 -46.31
C ALA A 3 49.25 -7.45 -46.17
N SER A 4 48.46 -8.46 -46.44
CA SER A 4 47.06 -8.58 -46.11
C SER A 4 46.92 -8.53 -44.61
N CYS A 5 46.36 -7.46 -44.05
CA CYS A 5 45.84 -7.47 -42.70
C CYS A 5 44.70 -8.50 -42.68
N SER A 6 44.77 -9.49 -41.83
CA SER A 6 43.73 -10.48 -41.64
C SER A 6 42.47 -9.79 -41.11
N ASP A 7 41.30 -10.20 -41.56
CA ASP A 7 39.99 -9.68 -41.11
C ASP A 7 39.82 -9.71 -39.58
N SER A 8 40.56 -10.56 -38.87
CA SER A 8 40.60 -10.66 -37.42
C SER A 8 41.18 -9.43 -36.69
N PHE A 9 41.85 -8.49 -37.42
CA PHE A 9 42.35 -7.21 -36.84
C PHE A 9 41.27 -6.14 -36.82
N LEU A 10 40.20 -6.31 -37.58
CA LEU A 10 39.04 -5.42 -37.66
C LEU A 10 37.85 -5.88 -36.82
N GLU A 11 37.98 -7.06 -36.20
CA GLU A 11 36.99 -7.49 -35.21
C GLU A 11 37.15 -6.70 -33.93
N GLU A 12 36.25 -5.77 -33.71
CA GLU A 12 36.13 -5.01 -32.48
C GLU A 12 35.76 -5.96 -31.33
N LYS A 13 36.77 -6.47 -30.63
CA LYS A 13 36.49 -7.24 -29.40
C LYS A 13 36.01 -6.24 -28.33
N MET A 14 34.71 -6.17 -28.18
CA MET A 14 34.13 -5.42 -27.07
C MET A 14 34.51 -6.08 -25.74
N VAL A 15 35.50 -5.56 -25.08
CA VAL A 15 36.05 -6.07 -23.83
C VAL A 15 35.18 -5.71 -22.62
N SER A 16 34.14 -4.89 -22.81
CA SER A 16 33.30 -4.35 -21.72
C SER A 16 31.81 -4.57 -21.89
N SER A 17 31.34 -5.32 -22.89
CA SER A 17 29.94 -5.63 -23.08
C SER A 17 29.65 -7.12 -22.98
N ILE A 18 28.50 -7.45 -22.38
CA ILE A 18 27.96 -8.81 -22.35
C ILE A 18 27.58 -9.20 -23.77
N THR A 19 28.26 -10.21 -24.34
CA THR A 19 27.98 -10.68 -25.69
C THR A 19 26.84 -11.69 -25.73
N GLN A 20 26.20 -11.88 -26.88
CA GLN A 20 25.15 -12.89 -27.04
C GLN A 20 25.69 -14.31 -26.77
N ASP A 21 26.92 -14.59 -27.15
CA ASP A 21 27.56 -15.88 -26.88
C ASP A 21 27.69 -16.15 -25.38
N TYR A 22 28.01 -15.12 -24.59
CA TYR A 22 28.03 -15.23 -23.14
C TYR A 22 26.62 -15.49 -22.58
N LEU A 23 25.62 -14.77 -23.08
CA LEU A 23 24.23 -14.93 -22.62
C LEU A 23 23.67 -16.34 -22.94
N ASN A 24 24.19 -17.01 -23.94
CA ASN A 24 23.80 -18.39 -24.28
C ASN A 24 24.47 -19.44 -23.37
N THR A 25 25.51 -19.09 -22.60
CA THR A 25 26.11 -20.00 -21.61
C THR A 25 25.16 -20.24 -20.45
N GLU A 26 25.33 -21.39 -19.75
CA GLU A 26 24.53 -21.70 -18.55
C GLU A 26 24.62 -20.58 -17.51
N ILE A 27 25.82 -20.07 -17.25
CA ILE A 27 26.04 -18.96 -16.28
C ILE A 27 25.37 -17.66 -16.76
N GLY A 28 25.53 -17.33 -18.03
CA GLY A 28 24.94 -16.09 -18.59
C GLY A 28 23.41 -16.11 -18.54
N LEU A 29 22.79 -17.26 -18.88
CA LEU A 29 21.34 -17.44 -18.78
C LEU A 29 20.86 -17.40 -17.34
N ASP A 30 21.54 -18.07 -16.41
CA ASP A 30 21.17 -18.03 -14.99
C ASP A 30 21.21 -16.60 -14.45
N GLN A 31 22.23 -15.82 -14.80
CA GLN A 31 22.31 -14.40 -14.41
C GLN A 31 21.17 -13.57 -15.02
N LEU A 32 20.82 -13.83 -16.28
CA LEU A 32 19.73 -13.14 -16.96
C LEU A 32 18.38 -13.46 -16.31
N ILE A 33 18.15 -14.73 -15.97
CA ILE A 33 16.94 -15.19 -15.27
C ILE A 33 16.86 -14.58 -13.87
N VAL A 34 17.97 -14.61 -13.11
CA VAL A 34 18.00 -13.98 -11.77
C VAL A 34 17.73 -12.49 -11.88
N SER A 35 18.30 -11.80 -12.88
CA SER A 35 18.04 -10.37 -13.09
C SER A 35 16.56 -10.06 -13.38
N SER A 36 15.83 -11.00 -13.97
CA SER A 36 14.41 -10.85 -14.27
C SER A 36 13.54 -10.77 -13.02
N TYR A 37 14.01 -11.26 -11.86
CA TYR A 37 13.31 -11.13 -10.57
C TYR A 37 13.28 -9.71 -10.01
N ASN A 38 13.94 -8.76 -10.67
CA ASN A 38 13.63 -7.35 -10.44
C ASN A 38 12.16 -7.03 -10.78
N SER A 39 11.45 -7.89 -11.49
CA SER A 39 10.00 -7.81 -11.73
C SER A 39 9.19 -7.61 -10.44
N VAL A 40 9.53 -8.36 -9.39
CA VAL A 40 8.83 -8.31 -8.09
C VAL A 40 9.46 -7.29 -7.13
N ARG A 41 10.70 -6.86 -7.38
CA ARG A 41 11.44 -5.95 -6.51
C ARG A 41 11.29 -4.48 -6.90
N PHE A 42 11.26 -4.16 -8.21
CA PHE A 42 11.30 -2.76 -8.65
C PHE A 42 10.15 -1.89 -8.12
N PRO A 43 8.92 -2.41 -7.90
CA PRO A 43 7.87 -1.61 -7.30
C PRO A 43 8.15 -1.20 -5.85
N LEU A 44 9.02 -1.95 -5.15
CA LEU A 44 9.34 -1.77 -3.73
C LEU A 44 10.70 -1.09 -3.50
N LEU A 45 11.62 -1.20 -4.47
CA LEU A 45 12.95 -0.60 -4.42
C LEU A 45 12.94 0.91 -4.62
N TYR A 46 12.07 1.36 -5.50
CA TYR A 46 12.05 2.76 -5.94
C TYR A 46 10.80 3.45 -5.46
N THR A 47 10.96 4.69 -5.08
CA THR A 47 9.84 5.56 -4.73
C THR A 47 8.81 5.65 -5.85
N GLU A 48 9.26 5.49 -7.08
CA GLU A 48 8.43 5.52 -8.27
C GLU A 48 7.39 4.40 -8.29
N GLY A 49 7.79 3.17 -7.98
CA GLY A 49 6.87 2.02 -7.92
C GLY A 49 5.82 2.17 -6.84
N LEU A 50 6.27 2.53 -5.63
CA LEU A 50 5.38 2.76 -4.49
C LEU A 50 4.33 3.83 -4.80
N HIS A 51 4.71 4.94 -5.41
CA HIS A 51 3.77 5.98 -5.82
C HIS A 51 2.80 5.52 -6.90
N MET A 52 3.25 4.67 -7.83
CA MET A 52 2.36 4.21 -8.89
C MET A 52 1.28 3.26 -8.39
N LEU A 53 1.52 2.51 -7.33
CA LEU A 53 0.61 1.50 -6.81
C LEU A 53 -0.17 1.95 -5.56
N GLU A 54 0.31 2.97 -4.83
CA GLU A 54 -0.35 3.48 -3.62
C GLU A 54 -1.01 4.85 -3.78
N THR A 55 -1.02 5.42 -4.99
CA THR A 55 -1.80 6.62 -5.25
C THR A 55 -2.94 6.34 -6.20
N GLY A 56 -4.08 6.93 -5.93
CA GLY A 56 -5.26 6.78 -6.79
C GLY A 56 -6.22 5.70 -6.32
N HIS A 57 -6.34 5.54 -5.02
CA HIS A 57 -7.40 4.76 -4.41
C HIS A 57 -7.97 5.50 -3.19
N ASP A 58 -9.07 5.00 -2.67
CA ASP A 58 -9.88 5.67 -1.65
C ASP A 58 -9.46 5.37 -0.21
N CYS A 59 -8.32 4.71 0.00
CA CYS A 59 -7.86 4.32 1.34
C CYS A 59 -6.57 5.02 1.76
N ALA A 60 -5.80 5.58 0.84
CA ALA A 60 -4.53 6.21 1.15
C ALA A 60 -4.42 7.61 0.58
N MET A 61 -3.76 8.44 1.32
CA MET A 61 -3.40 9.79 0.91
C MET A 61 -1.90 10.01 1.08
N LYS A 62 -1.37 10.93 0.30
CA LYS A 62 -0.02 11.37 0.53
C LYS A 62 0.05 12.35 1.68
N SER A 63 0.98 12.15 2.58
CA SER A 63 1.21 13.04 3.71
C SER A 63 2.20 14.16 3.38
N GLY A 64 2.04 15.30 3.99
CA GLY A 64 2.96 16.44 3.92
C GLY A 64 2.42 17.69 3.22
N ALA A 65 2.96 18.83 3.59
CA ALA A 65 2.46 20.19 3.35
C ALA A 65 2.69 20.77 1.95
N THR A 66 2.98 19.97 0.94
CA THR A 66 3.29 20.49 -0.38
C THR A 66 2.25 20.09 -1.42
N SER A 67 2.37 20.58 -2.63
CA SER A 67 1.51 20.28 -3.78
C SER A 67 1.17 18.79 -4.00
N LEU A 68 1.88 17.89 -3.33
CA LEU A 68 1.55 16.46 -3.27
C LEU A 68 0.26 16.16 -2.50
N ASN A 69 -0.14 17.03 -1.58
CA ASN A 69 -1.42 16.92 -0.90
C ASN A 69 -2.61 17.01 -1.84
N LYS A 70 -2.46 17.77 -2.91
CA LYS A 70 -3.50 17.93 -3.92
C LYS A 70 -3.85 16.61 -4.60
N PHE A 71 -2.86 15.77 -4.84
CA PHE A 71 -3.09 14.45 -5.40
C PHE A 71 -3.69 13.48 -4.36
N ALA A 72 -3.27 13.60 -3.12
CA ALA A 72 -3.71 12.74 -2.03
C ALA A 72 -5.13 13.07 -1.55
N ILE A 73 -5.52 14.34 -1.59
CA ILE A 73 -6.86 14.80 -1.19
C ILE A 73 -7.82 14.92 -2.37
N SER A 74 -7.58 14.18 -3.43
CA SER A 74 -8.43 14.18 -4.62
C SER A 74 -8.50 15.52 -5.37
N GLU A 75 -7.61 16.44 -5.12
CA GLU A 75 -7.41 17.61 -5.96
C GLU A 75 -6.53 17.25 -7.15
N TRP A 76 -7.07 16.39 -7.99
CA TRP A 76 -6.41 15.87 -9.17
C TRP A 76 -6.40 16.94 -10.25
N SER A 77 -5.22 17.30 -10.70
CA SER A 77 -5.05 18.22 -11.81
C SER A 77 -4.35 17.51 -12.95
N PRO A 78 -4.89 17.52 -14.17
CA PRO A 78 -4.21 16.95 -15.33
C PRO A 78 -2.81 17.56 -15.52
N SER A 79 -2.69 18.87 -15.34
CA SER A 79 -1.39 19.54 -15.36
C SER A 79 -0.49 19.05 -14.23
N GLY A 80 -1.08 18.53 -13.12
CA GLY A 80 -0.41 17.88 -12.01
C GLY A 80 0.32 16.61 -12.38
N LEU A 81 -0.23 15.87 -13.28
CA LEU A 81 0.27 14.56 -13.67
C LEU A 81 1.22 14.58 -14.87
N ILE A 82 1.10 15.59 -15.76
CA ILE A 82 1.88 15.66 -17.02
C ILE A 82 3.23 16.37 -16.84
N GLY A 83 3.40 17.11 -15.77
CA GLY A 83 4.66 17.80 -15.49
C GLY A 83 4.80 19.17 -16.16
N ASN A 84 4.38 20.19 -15.46
CA ASN A 84 4.75 21.56 -15.78
C ASN A 84 5.96 21.93 -14.93
N GLN A 85 7.08 22.28 -15.53
CA GLN A 85 8.37 22.53 -14.86
C GLN A 85 8.35 23.66 -13.80
N ALA A 86 7.29 24.42 -13.76
CA ALA A 86 7.12 25.46 -12.75
C ALA A 86 6.76 24.94 -11.35
N ASN A 87 6.45 23.66 -11.22
CA ASN A 87 6.05 23.05 -9.97
C ASN A 87 6.90 21.81 -9.70
N GLN A 88 7.68 21.80 -8.62
CA GLN A 88 8.57 20.67 -8.26
C GLN A 88 7.85 19.33 -8.14
N PHE A 89 6.57 19.36 -7.85
CA PHE A 89 5.73 18.18 -7.78
C PHE A 89 5.53 17.51 -9.14
N MET A 90 5.39 18.29 -10.17
CA MET A 90 5.15 17.85 -11.53
C MET A 90 6.37 17.14 -12.11
N GLY A 91 7.55 17.67 -11.85
CA GLY A 91 8.80 17.01 -12.19
C GLY A 91 8.97 15.67 -11.49
N PHE A 92 8.44 15.54 -10.29
CA PHE A 92 8.54 14.31 -9.51
C PHE A 92 7.61 13.21 -10.04
N GLN A 93 6.37 13.51 -10.41
CA GLN A 93 5.48 12.50 -10.99
C GLN A 93 5.89 12.08 -12.40
N SER A 94 6.31 13.01 -13.22
CA SER A 94 6.87 12.67 -14.51
C SER A 94 8.08 11.75 -14.36
N LYS A 95 8.93 12.00 -13.35
CA LYS A 95 10.05 11.13 -13.01
C LYS A 95 9.59 9.74 -12.54
N GLN A 96 8.54 9.67 -11.73
CA GLN A 96 8.03 8.40 -11.23
C GLN A 96 7.40 7.55 -12.31
N GLN A 97 6.58 8.12 -13.15
CA GLN A 97 6.00 7.44 -14.30
C GLN A 97 7.08 6.98 -15.27
N ALA A 98 8.04 7.85 -15.58
CA ALA A 98 9.22 7.48 -16.37
C ALA A 98 9.99 6.35 -15.69
N GLY A 99 10.24 6.45 -14.38
CA GLY A 99 10.94 5.45 -13.59
C GLY A 99 10.24 4.09 -13.62
N PHE A 100 8.91 4.05 -13.57
CA PHE A 100 8.16 2.81 -13.65
C PHE A 100 8.31 2.13 -15.02
N LEU A 101 8.27 2.89 -16.10
CA LEU A 101 8.51 2.40 -17.47
C LEU A 101 9.98 2.01 -17.68
N ILE A 102 10.91 2.88 -17.27
CA ILE A 102 12.36 2.69 -17.41
C ILE A 102 12.85 1.45 -16.64
N ASN A 103 12.23 1.11 -15.51
CA ASN A 103 12.60 -0.09 -14.77
C ASN A 103 11.88 -1.35 -15.29
N GLY A 104 10.64 -1.23 -15.76
CA GLY A 104 9.85 -2.37 -16.23
C GLY A 104 10.31 -2.94 -17.58
N TYR A 105 10.51 -2.09 -18.58
CA TYR A 105 10.85 -2.56 -19.93
C TYR A 105 12.20 -3.27 -20.04
N PRO A 106 13.29 -2.85 -19.37
CA PRO A 106 14.52 -3.64 -19.37
C PRO A 106 14.37 -5.04 -18.78
N ILE A 107 13.49 -5.22 -17.80
CA ILE A 107 13.19 -6.55 -17.26
C ILE A 107 12.51 -7.42 -18.32
N ILE A 108 11.53 -6.86 -19.04
CA ILE A 108 10.86 -7.53 -20.15
C ILE A 108 11.86 -7.91 -21.24
N ASP A 109 12.77 -7.02 -21.60
CA ASP A 109 13.80 -7.29 -22.59
C ASP A 109 14.74 -8.42 -22.17
N ASN A 110 15.15 -8.43 -20.90
CA ASN A 110 15.95 -9.53 -20.34
C ASN A 110 15.17 -10.86 -20.39
N CYS A 111 13.88 -10.84 -20.08
CA CYS A 111 13.03 -12.02 -20.22
C CYS A 111 12.98 -12.50 -21.69
N ASN A 112 12.76 -11.58 -22.64
CA ASN A 112 12.69 -11.91 -24.04
C ASN A 112 14.00 -12.51 -24.58
N LYS A 113 15.15 -11.99 -24.16
CA LYS A 113 16.47 -12.57 -24.48
C LYS A 113 16.60 -13.99 -23.99
N ALA A 114 16.28 -14.26 -22.72
CA ALA A 114 16.33 -15.60 -22.15
C ALA A 114 15.35 -16.56 -22.84
N ILE A 115 14.11 -16.13 -23.10
CA ILE A 115 13.09 -16.90 -23.80
C ILE A 115 13.60 -17.29 -25.20
N THR A 116 14.16 -16.34 -25.93
CA THR A 116 14.69 -16.57 -27.26
C THR A 116 15.82 -17.59 -27.22
N ALA A 117 16.82 -17.41 -26.37
CA ALA A 117 17.96 -18.33 -26.25
C ALA A 117 17.54 -19.77 -25.92
N ILE A 118 16.60 -19.95 -25.01
CA ILE A 118 16.12 -21.28 -24.62
C ILE A 118 15.29 -21.92 -25.75
N ARG A 119 14.39 -21.17 -26.39
CA ARG A 119 13.49 -21.68 -27.42
C ARG A 119 14.19 -21.94 -28.75
N SER A 120 15.22 -21.16 -29.11
CA SER A 120 15.99 -21.36 -30.35
C SER A 120 16.91 -22.59 -30.29
N GLY A 121 17.21 -23.09 -29.10
CA GLY A 121 18.19 -24.16 -28.88
C GLY A 121 19.64 -23.68 -28.84
N ASP A 122 19.87 -22.36 -28.78
CA ASP A 122 21.21 -21.76 -28.67
C ASP A 122 21.78 -21.83 -27.25
N ALA A 123 20.92 -22.13 -26.26
CA ALA A 123 21.28 -22.26 -24.87
C ALA A 123 22.19 -23.47 -24.62
N LEU A 124 23.25 -23.30 -23.82
CA LEU A 124 24.27 -24.27 -23.54
C LEU A 124 24.14 -24.89 -22.14
N GLY A 125 24.98 -25.88 -21.85
CA GLY A 125 25.03 -26.54 -20.54
C GLY A 125 23.76 -27.32 -20.21
N LYS A 126 23.22 -27.16 -19.02
CA LYS A 126 21.99 -27.84 -18.58
C LYS A 126 20.77 -27.47 -19.41
N TYR A 127 20.72 -26.24 -19.95
CA TYR A 127 19.63 -25.82 -20.82
C TYR A 127 19.51 -26.64 -22.08
N ALA A 128 20.64 -27.15 -22.60
CA ALA A 128 20.69 -28.02 -23.76
C ALA A 128 20.49 -29.51 -23.39
N SER A 129 20.98 -29.92 -22.21
CA SER A 129 21.06 -31.32 -21.81
C SER A 129 19.90 -31.83 -20.97
N ASP A 130 19.17 -30.95 -20.30
CA ASP A 130 18.04 -31.25 -19.42
C ASP A 130 16.79 -30.45 -19.82
N PRO A 131 15.88 -31.06 -20.61
CA PRO A 131 14.67 -30.38 -21.04
C PRO A 131 13.75 -29.95 -19.90
N SER A 132 13.71 -30.67 -18.77
CA SER A 132 12.87 -30.32 -17.62
C SER A 132 13.43 -29.11 -16.90
N PHE A 133 14.74 -29.03 -16.72
CA PHE A 133 15.41 -27.86 -16.19
C PHE A 133 15.19 -26.64 -17.09
N ALA A 134 15.38 -26.78 -18.40
CA ALA A 134 15.17 -25.71 -19.36
C ALA A 134 13.71 -25.20 -19.35
N ALA A 135 12.73 -26.11 -19.28
CA ALA A 135 11.32 -25.75 -19.22
C ALA A 135 10.97 -25.00 -17.92
N ALA A 136 11.51 -25.41 -16.78
CA ALA A 136 11.32 -24.71 -15.52
C ALA A 136 11.92 -23.29 -15.56
N ARG A 137 13.14 -23.14 -16.06
CA ARG A 137 13.82 -21.83 -16.19
C ARG A 137 13.15 -20.92 -17.22
N LEU A 138 12.67 -21.47 -18.32
CA LEU A 138 11.82 -20.75 -19.29
C LEU A 138 10.55 -20.23 -18.61
N SER A 139 9.92 -21.06 -17.79
CA SER A 139 8.70 -20.70 -17.08
C SER A 139 8.89 -19.55 -16.10
N GLU A 140 10.05 -19.43 -15.46
CA GLU A 140 10.37 -18.30 -14.58
C GLU A 140 10.37 -16.97 -15.35
N VAL A 141 11.02 -16.89 -16.49
CA VAL A 141 11.06 -15.66 -17.29
C VAL A 141 9.73 -15.35 -17.95
N LEU A 142 8.95 -16.36 -18.33
CA LEU A 142 7.58 -16.17 -18.81
C LEU A 142 6.69 -15.56 -17.71
N PHE A 143 6.79 -16.07 -16.49
CA PHE A 143 6.10 -15.50 -15.33
C PHE A 143 6.54 -14.07 -15.06
N ASN A 144 7.84 -13.78 -14.98
CA ASN A 144 8.37 -12.46 -14.68
C ASN A 144 7.95 -11.44 -15.75
N ARG A 145 7.99 -11.82 -17.03
CA ARG A 145 7.49 -10.99 -18.14
C ARG A 145 6.00 -10.68 -17.98
N ALA A 146 5.20 -11.69 -17.71
CA ALA A 146 3.77 -11.53 -17.53
C ALA A 146 3.43 -10.63 -16.34
N TYR A 147 4.15 -10.76 -15.24
CA TYR A 147 3.95 -9.96 -14.04
C TYR A 147 4.25 -8.47 -14.30
N VAL A 148 5.35 -8.16 -14.97
CA VAL A 148 5.68 -6.76 -15.32
C VAL A 148 4.63 -6.16 -16.26
N TYR A 149 4.21 -6.88 -17.29
CA TYR A 149 3.16 -6.40 -18.19
C TYR A 149 1.82 -6.22 -17.47
N TYR A 150 1.48 -7.09 -16.54
CA TYR A 150 0.30 -6.93 -15.70
C TYR A 150 0.35 -5.62 -14.91
N LEU A 151 1.49 -5.30 -14.29
CA LEU A 151 1.68 -4.04 -13.55
C LEU A 151 1.62 -2.81 -14.47
N LEU A 152 2.31 -2.85 -15.61
CA LEU A 152 2.30 -1.75 -16.58
C LEU A 152 0.89 -1.49 -17.11
N ASN A 153 0.14 -2.54 -17.42
CA ASN A 153 -1.24 -2.41 -17.87
C ASN A 153 -2.16 -1.87 -16.77
N THR A 154 -1.98 -2.31 -15.54
CA THR A 154 -2.74 -1.79 -14.39
C THR A 154 -2.59 -0.27 -14.24
N VAL A 155 -1.39 0.26 -14.48
CA VAL A 155 -1.09 1.68 -14.31
C VAL A 155 -1.45 2.51 -15.54
N PHE A 156 -1.11 2.03 -16.75
CA PHE A 156 -1.16 2.82 -17.99
C PHE A 156 -2.23 2.36 -18.99
N GLY A 157 -2.90 1.25 -18.74
CA GLY A 157 -3.82 0.65 -19.71
C GLY A 157 -3.06 -0.08 -20.82
N ASP A 158 -3.40 0.18 -22.07
CA ASP A 158 -2.64 -0.36 -23.20
C ASP A 158 -1.22 0.18 -23.20
N VAL A 159 -0.27 -0.72 -23.35
CA VAL A 159 1.16 -0.41 -23.37
C VAL A 159 1.82 -1.01 -24.61
N TYR A 160 3.03 -0.60 -24.89
CA TYR A 160 3.85 -1.31 -25.87
C TYR A 160 4.07 -2.75 -25.40
N PHE A 161 3.77 -3.71 -26.26
CA PHE A 161 3.94 -5.14 -25.99
C PHE A 161 4.84 -5.77 -27.04
N SER A 162 5.85 -6.51 -26.61
CA SER A 162 6.75 -7.29 -27.46
C SER A 162 7.15 -8.59 -26.79
N THR A 163 7.21 -9.64 -27.58
CA THR A 163 7.79 -10.94 -27.22
C THR A 163 9.22 -11.10 -27.76
N GLU A 164 9.72 -10.09 -28.46
CA GLU A 164 11.05 -10.06 -29.04
C GLU A 164 11.98 -9.15 -28.25
N SER A 165 13.27 -9.51 -28.23
CA SER A 165 14.31 -8.67 -27.66
C SER A 165 14.48 -7.38 -28.44
N SER A 166 14.81 -6.29 -27.75
CA SER A 166 15.11 -5.01 -28.38
C SER A 166 16.26 -5.08 -29.39
N THR A 167 17.19 -6.02 -29.20
CA THR A 167 18.32 -6.23 -30.12
C THR A 167 17.93 -6.86 -31.44
N SER A 168 16.77 -7.51 -31.53
CA SER A 168 16.24 -8.08 -32.78
C SER A 168 15.31 -7.12 -33.54
N LEU A 169 14.94 -6.00 -32.92
CA LEU A 169 14.08 -5.02 -33.55
C LEU A 169 14.87 -4.12 -34.52
N PRO A 170 14.28 -3.72 -35.67
CA PRO A 170 14.91 -2.78 -36.57
C PRO A 170 15.07 -1.39 -35.91
N SER A 171 16.06 -0.62 -36.36
CA SER A 171 16.36 0.70 -35.78
C SER A 171 15.21 1.73 -35.91
N ASN A 172 14.30 1.52 -36.84
CA ASN A 172 13.11 2.34 -37.05
C ASN A 172 11.82 1.70 -36.52
N TYR A 173 11.95 0.82 -35.53
CA TYR A 173 10.81 0.13 -34.94
C TYR A 173 9.84 1.12 -34.29
N GLN A 174 8.54 0.87 -34.49
CA GLN A 174 7.46 1.71 -33.95
C GLN A 174 6.94 1.15 -32.64
N TYR A 175 7.16 1.87 -31.54
CA TYR A 175 6.69 1.49 -30.21
C TYR A 175 5.21 1.86 -30.02
N THR A 176 4.32 1.14 -30.70
CA THR A 176 2.87 1.38 -30.64
C THR A 176 2.24 0.68 -29.44
N ARG A 177 1.14 1.25 -28.93
CA ARG A 177 0.37 0.65 -27.86
C ARG A 177 -0.42 -0.55 -28.36
N THR A 178 -0.34 -1.66 -27.66
CA THR A 178 -1.02 -2.92 -28.01
C THR A 178 -2.30 -3.05 -27.17
N PRO A 179 -3.43 -3.41 -27.76
CA PRO A 179 -4.65 -3.70 -27.03
C PRO A 179 -4.43 -4.76 -25.95
N ALA A 180 -4.95 -4.52 -24.75
CA ALA A 180 -4.83 -5.45 -23.61
C ALA A 180 -5.33 -6.85 -23.97
N SER A 181 -6.38 -6.97 -24.79
CA SER A 181 -6.92 -8.26 -25.25
C SER A 181 -5.90 -9.12 -26.01
N VAL A 182 -5.04 -8.47 -26.80
CA VAL A 182 -3.98 -9.15 -27.56
C VAL A 182 -2.85 -9.56 -26.63
N MET A 183 -2.41 -8.64 -25.80
CA MET A 183 -1.34 -8.89 -24.83
C MET A 183 -1.70 -10.01 -23.84
N PHE A 184 -2.86 -9.94 -23.21
CA PHE A 184 -3.25 -10.94 -22.20
C PHE A 184 -3.56 -12.32 -22.80
N LYS A 185 -3.95 -12.41 -24.06
CA LYS A 185 -4.06 -13.70 -24.75
C LYS A 185 -2.72 -14.43 -24.75
N GLU A 186 -1.65 -13.73 -25.05
CA GLU A 186 -0.29 -14.29 -25.03
C GLU A 186 0.16 -14.61 -23.59
N LEU A 187 0.01 -13.65 -22.68
CA LEU A 187 0.45 -13.82 -21.29
C LEU A 187 -0.30 -14.93 -20.54
N ILE A 188 -1.57 -15.18 -20.84
CA ILE A 188 -2.30 -16.33 -20.29
C ILE A 188 -1.68 -17.65 -20.79
N GLY A 189 -1.31 -17.70 -22.06
CA GLY A 189 -0.59 -18.86 -22.62
C GLY A 189 0.73 -19.12 -21.90
N ASP A 190 1.54 -18.07 -21.71
CA ASP A 190 2.80 -18.13 -20.99
C ASP A 190 2.63 -18.62 -19.55
N LEU A 191 1.65 -18.06 -18.83
CA LEU A 191 1.40 -18.42 -17.43
C LEU A 191 0.85 -19.84 -17.28
N ARG A 192 0.03 -20.32 -18.23
CA ARG A 192 -0.42 -21.71 -18.22
C ARG A 192 0.75 -22.67 -18.43
N TYR A 193 1.64 -22.36 -19.35
CA TYR A 193 2.88 -23.11 -19.51
C TYR A 193 3.71 -23.09 -18.21
N ALA A 194 3.80 -21.93 -17.55
CA ALA A 194 4.51 -21.79 -16.28
C ALA A 194 3.89 -22.65 -15.17
N VAL A 195 2.56 -22.73 -15.06
CA VAL A 195 1.89 -23.63 -14.08
C VAL A 195 2.23 -25.11 -14.33
N GLU A 196 2.39 -25.50 -15.58
CA GLU A 196 2.70 -26.90 -15.95
C GLU A 196 4.16 -27.27 -15.65
N HIS A 197 5.10 -26.32 -15.74
CA HIS A 197 6.54 -26.63 -15.73
C HIS A 197 7.31 -26.06 -14.53
N LEU A 198 6.75 -25.11 -13.79
CA LEU A 198 7.38 -24.65 -12.54
C LEU A 198 7.22 -25.70 -11.44
N PRO A 199 8.23 -25.84 -10.57
CA PRO A 199 8.13 -26.71 -9.41
C PRO A 199 7.11 -26.21 -8.38
N GLU A 200 6.68 -27.10 -7.50
CA GLU A 200 5.82 -26.76 -6.37
C GLU A 200 6.58 -26.00 -5.28
N GLN A 201 7.86 -26.31 -5.13
CA GLN A 201 8.75 -25.65 -4.17
C GLN A 201 10.18 -25.69 -4.68
N TYR A 202 10.99 -24.78 -4.19
CA TYR A 202 12.42 -24.74 -4.42
C TYR A 202 13.20 -25.15 -3.17
N SER A 203 14.48 -25.51 -3.35
CA SER A 203 15.41 -25.67 -2.24
C SER A 203 15.65 -24.33 -1.54
N GLU A 204 16.18 -24.35 -0.32
CA GLU A 204 16.54 -23.14 0.41
C GLU A 204 17.53 -22.25 -0.36
N ALA A 205 18.47 -22.86 -1.10
CA ALA A 205 19.42 -22.12 -1.94
C ALA A 205 18.76 -21.39 -3.13
N GLU A 206 17.55 -21.77 -3.49
CA GLU A 206 16.79 -21.19 -4.60
C GLU A 206 15.53 -20.45 -4.12
N TYR A 207 15.45 -20.16 -2.83
CA TYR A 207 14.35 -19.42 -2.23
C TYR A 207 14.11 -18.09 -2.96
N GLY A 208 12.85 -17.70 -3.05
CA GLY A 208 12.42 -16.47 -3.73
C GLY A 208 12.13 -16.63 -5.22
N ARG A 209 12.36 -17.80 -5.79
CA ARG A 209 11.96 -18.10 -7.17
C ARG A 209 10.45 -18.37 -7.27
N ALA A 210 9.87 -17.98 -8.39
CA ALA A 210 8.45 -18.21 -8.66
C ALA A 210 8.14 -19.70 -8.79
N THR A 211 7.20 -20.19 -8.00
CA THR A 211 6.66 -21.54 -8.08
C THR A 211 5.43 -21.59 -9.00
N LYS A 212 4.95 -22.79 -9.31
CA LYS A 212 3.67 -22.95 -10.05
C LYS A 212 2.51 -22.19 -9.39
N TYR A 213 2.57 -22.00 -8.07
CA TYR A 213 1.52 -21.32 -7.33
C TYR A 213 1.57 -19.79 -7.52
N ALA A 214 2.74 -19.21 -7.75
CA ALA A 214 2.85 -17.81 -8.14
C ALA A 214 2.22 -17.57 -9.52
N ALA A 215 2.47 -18.47 -10.47
CA ALA A 215 1.84 -18.40 -11.79
C ALA A 215 0.31 -18.62 -11.72
N ALA A 216 -0.14 -19.57 -10.90
CA ALA A 216 -1.57 -19.82 -10.68
C ALA A 216 -2.26 -18.61 -10.00
N HIS A 217 -1.60 -17.97 -9.03
CA HIS A 217 -2.08 -16.77 -8.37
C HIS A 217 -2.33 -15.63 -9.37
N LEU A 218 -1.35 -15.36 -10.22
CA LEU A 218 -1.48 -14.33 -11.24
C LEU A 218 -2.56 -14.66 -12.29
N LEU A 219 -2.66 -15.95 -12.69
CA LEU A 219 -3.72 -16.40 -13.59
C LEU A 219 -5.12 -16.22 -13.00
N ALA A 220 -5.33 -16.58 -11.74
CA ALA A 220 -6.61 -16.38 -11.07
C ALA A 220 -7.04 -14.91 -11.13
N LYS A 221 -6.11 -13.99 -10.85
CA LYS A 221 -6.36 -12.55 -10.95
C LYS A 221 -6.67 -12.11 -12.37
N ILE A 222 -5.88 -12.54 -13.34
CA ILE A 222 -6.07 -12.15 -14.76
C ILE A 222 -7.42 -12.66 -15.27
N TYR A 223 -7.83 -13.87 -14.93
CA TYR A 223 -9.14 -14.38 -15.34
C TYR A 223 -10.29 -13.61 -14.72
N LEU A 224 -10.19 -13.26 -13.42
CA LEU A 224 -11.17 -12.39 -12.78
C LEU A 224 -11.21 -11.00 -13.46
N ASN A 225 -10.06 -10.39 -13.69
CA ASN A 225 -9.98 -9.08 -14.34
C ASN A 225 -10.52 -9.11 -15.78
N ARG A 226 -10.32 -10.22 -16.51
CA ARG A 226 -10.88 -10.42 -17.85
C ARG A 226 -12.40 -10.48 -17.82
N TYR A 227 -12.96 -11.17 -16.84
CA TYR A 227 -14.42 -11.15 -16.63
C TYR A 227 -14.93 -9.76 -16.30
N GLN A 228 -14.29 -9.06 -15.37
CA GLN A 228 -14.62 -7.69 -15.02
C GLN A 228 -14.54 -6.77 -16.24
N GLY A 229 -13.49 -6.88 -17.03
CA GLY A 229 -13.32 -6.12 -18.29
C GLY A 229 -14.41 -6.38 -19.31
N LYS A 230 -15.03 -7.57 -19.32
CA LYS A 230 -16.21 -7.87 -20.15
C LYS A 230 -17.41 -7.02 -19.79
N GLU A 231 -17.64 -6.77 -18.50
CA GLU A 231 -18.75 -5.93 -18.04
C GLU A 231 -18.60 -4.48 -18.49
N TYR A 232 -17.37 -4.00 -18.61
CA TYR A 232 -17.02 -2.64 -19.04
C TYR A 232 -16.55 -2.59 -20.49
N GLY A 233 -16.32 -3.74 -21.11
CA GLY A 233 -15.66 -3.89 -22.42
C GLY A 233 -16.57 -3.58 -23.62
N THR A 234 -17.50 -2.65 -23.49
CA THR A 234 -18.26 -2.14 -24.63
C THR A 234 -17.52 -0.96 -25.28
N PRO A 235 -17.74 -0.69 -26.57
CA PRO A 235 -17.18 0.51 -27.24
C PRO A 235 -17.45 1.81 -26.48
N GLU A 236 -18.43 1.84 -25.63
CA GLU A 236 -18.81 2.97 -24.77
C GLU A 236 -17.75 3.28 -23.71
N TYR A 237 -16.89 2.32 -23.40
CA TYR A 237 -15.90 2.41 -22.34
C TYR A 237 -14.44 2.49 -22.85
N GLY A 238 -14.24 2.85 -24.12
CA GLY A 238 -12.96 3.30 -24.41
C GLY A 238 -12.18 2.72 -25.54
N ARG A 239 -12.74 1.76 -26.23
CA ARG A 239 -12.13 1.27 -27.46
C ARG A 239 -13.09 1.36 -28.61
N ARG A 240 -12.58 1.83 -29.75
CA ARG A 240 -13.26 1.69 -31.01
C ARG A 240 -13.32 0.21 -31.41
N ALA A 241 -14.22 -0.10 -32.31
CA ALA A 241 -14.38 -1.46 -32.82
C ALA A 241 -13.10 -2.05 -33.44
N ASP A 242 -12.18 -1.19 -33.92
CA ASP A 242 -10.86 -1.57 -34.41
C ASP A 242 -9.81 -1.81 -33.32
N GLY A 243 -10.17 -1.65 -32.06
CA GLY A 243 -9.29 -1.85 -30.92
C GLY A 243 -8.47 -0.62 -30.54
N THR A 244 -8.57 0.48 -31.27
CA THR A 244 -7.91 1.74 -30.94
C THR A 244 -8.59 2.41 -29.74
N ILE A 245 -7.83 3.22 -28.99
CA ILE A 245 -8.37 4.02 -27.89
C ILE A 245 -9.19 5.17 -28.47
N ASP A 246 -10.42 5.30 -27.98
CA ASP A 246 -11.25 6.46 -28.30
C ASP A 246 -10.86 7.64 -27.40
N ASN A 247 -9.85 8.38 -27.81
CA ASN A 247 -9.34 9.53 -27.08
C ASN A 247 -10.34 10.72 -26.99
N GLY A 248 -11.50 10.60 -27.61
CA GLY A 248 -12.55 11.62 -27.55
C GLY A 248 -13.68 11.30 -26.59
N ASN A 249 -13.67 10.11 -25.96
CA ASN A 249 -14.77 9.65 -25.13
C ASN A 249 -14.35 9.56 -23.65
N GLU A 250 -15.01 10.31 -22.79
CA GLU A 250 -14.81 10.30 -21.35
C GLU A 250 -14.99 8.91 -20.71
N LYS A 251 -15.79 8.05 -21.31
CA LYS A 251 -16.00 6.67 -20.87
C LYS A 251 -14.83 5.74 -21.20
N SER A 252 -13.86 6.21 -21.99
CA SER A 252 -12.75 5.40 -22.50
C SER A 252 -11.71 5.01 -21.47
N TYR A 253 -11.89 5.40 -20.21
CA TYR A 253 -10.88 5.24 -19.17
C TYR A 253 -11.29 4.30 -18.07
N LEU A 254 -12.42 3.68 -18.19
CA LEU A 254 -12.86 2.68 -17.24
C LEU A 254 -12.18 1.34 -17.53
N GLY A 255 -10.90 1.30 -17.32
CA GLY A 255 -10.25 0.03 -17.13
C GLY A 255 -9.65 -0.65 -18.35
N MET A 256 -9.14 -1.80 -18.08
CA MET A 256 -8.59 -2.73 -19.03
C MET A 256 -9.68 -3.42 -19.79
N LEU A 257 -9.91 -2.96 -20.96
CA LEU A 257 -11.02 -3.43 -21.76
C LEU A 257 -10.55 -4.55 -22.68
N TYR A 258 -10.46 -5.74 -22.18
CA TYR A 258 -10.37 -6.93 -23.00
C TYR A 258 -11.59 -7.83 -22.79
N LYS A 259 -12.09 -8.36 -23.87
CA LYS A 259 -13.28 -9.22 -23.83
C LYS A 259 -12.96 -10.51 -23.08
N GLY A 260 -13.75 -10.80 -22.06
CA GLY A 260 -13.70 -12.06 -21.33
C GLY A 260 -14.51 -13.16 -21.99
N GLU A 261 -14.29 -14.35 -21.48
CA GLU A 261 -15.01 -15.58 -21.87
C GLU A 261 -16.30 -15.78 -21.07
N GLY A 262 -16.68 -14.83 -20.25
CA GLY A 262 -17.87 -14.91 -19.40
C GLY A 262 -17.69 -15.90 -18.25
N ALA A 263 -18.69 -16.78 -18.04
CA ALA A 263 -18.66 -17.73 -16.93
C ALA A 263 -17.41 -18.62 -16.91
N ALA A 264 -16.87 -18.95 -18.07
CA ALA A 264 -15.62 -19.73 -18.16
C ALA A 264 -14.42 -19.03 -17.53
N ASP A 265 -14.37 -17.69 -17.54
CA ASP A 265 -13.32 -16.93 -16.85
C ASP A 265 -13.43 -17.08 -15.34
N LEU A 266 -14.65 -17.05 -14.80
CA LEU A 266 -14.87 -17.26 -13.37
C LEU A 266 -14.51 -18.70 -12.93
N ASP A 267 -14.82 -19.70 -13.76
CA ASP A 267 -14.46 -21.09 -13.48
C ASP A 267 -12.92 -21.27 -13.49
N SER A 268 -12.23 -20.65 -14.45
CA SER A 268 -10.77 -20.64 -14.50
C SER A 268 -10.16 -19.91 -13.30
N CYS A 269 -10.71 -18.77 -12.93
CA CYS A 269 -10.33 -18.02 -11.73
C CYS A 269 -10.42 -18.91 -10.48
N ILE A 270 -11.55 -19.54 -10.26
CA ILE A 270 -11.78 -20.45 -9.12
C ILE A 270 -10.80 -21.63 -9.14
N TYR A 271 -10.56 -22.22 -10.30
CA TYR A 271 -9.64 -23.35 -10.45
C TYR A 271 -8.21 -22.98 -9.99
N TYR A 272 -7.66 -21.87 -10.49
CA TYR A 272 -6.31 -21.45 -10.12
C TYR A 272 -6.23 -20.93 -8.68
N ALA A 273 -7.25 -20.25 -8.18
CA ALA A 273 -7.32 -19.86 -6.78
C ALA A 273 -7.31 -21.08 -5.84
N ASN A 274 -8.04 -22.14 -6.17
CA ASN A 274 -8.03 -23.40 -5.43
C ASN A 274 -6.64 -24.02 -5.34
N MET A 275 -5.87 -24.00 -6.44
CA MET A 275 -4.49 -24.51 -6.43
C MET A 275 -3.64 -23.80 -5.37
N VAL A 276 -3.72 -22.49 -5.31
CA VAL A 276 -2.95 -21.68 -4.35
C VAL A 276 -3.41 -21.91 -2.93
N ILE A 277 -4.72 -21.82 -2.68
CA ILE A 277 -5.30 -21.99 -1.33
C ILE A 277 -4.94 -23.35 -0.73
N ASN A 278 -4.99 -24.40 -1.52
CA ASN A 278 -4.70 -25.76 -1.05
C ASN A 278 -3.21 -25.95 -0.70
N ALA A 279 -2.31 -25.23 -1.35
CA ALA A 279 -0.88 -25.35 -1.15
C ALA A 279 -0.31 -24.39 -0.10
N HIS A 280 -0.96 -23.26 0.10
CA HIS A 280 -0.49 -22.18 0.95
C HIS A 280 -1.53 -21.85 2.03
N PRO A 281 -1.59 -22.62 3.13
CA PRO A 281 -2.51 -22.32 4.23
C PRO A 281 -2.16 -20.98 4.90
N LEU A 282 -3.20 -20.29 5.36
CA LEU A 282 -3.05 -19.05 6.12
C LEU A 282 -2.26 -19.29 7.41
N VAL A 283 -1.52 -18.30 7.84
CA VAL A 283 -1.00 -18.27 9.21
C VAL A 283 -2.15 -18.05 10.20
N ASP A 284 -2.01 -18.57 11.39
CA ASP A 284 -3.06 -18.50 12.42
C ASP A 284 -3.22 -17.09 12.99
N ASP A 285 -2.14 -16.34 13.08
CA ASP A 285 -2.13 -14.95 13.54
C ASP A 285 -1.70 -14.01 12.42
N TYR A 286 -2.54 -13.02 12.14
CA TYR A 286 -2.25 -11.97 11.17
C TYR A 286 -0.94 -11.23 11.46
N HIS A 287 -0.58 -11.06 12.73
CA HIS A 287 0.64 -10.38 13.13
C HIS A 287 1.90 -11.11 12.65
N GLU A 288 1.88 -12.43 12.51
CA GLU A 288 3.03 -13.22 12.04
C GLU A 288 3.49 -12.81 10.64
N LEU A 289 2.60 -12.28 9.80
CA LEU A 289 2.97 -11.80 8.46
C LEU A 289 3.91 -10.58 8.51
N PHE A 290 3.78 -9.76 9.54
CA PHE A 290 4.42 -8.45 9.64
C PHE A 290 5.19 -8.25 10.94
N ARG A 291 5.29 -9.28 11.76
CA ARG A 291 6.08 -9.24 12.98
C ARG A 291 7.55 -8.92 12.65
N HIS A 292 8.14 -8.00 13.39
CA HIS A 292 9.52 -7.57 13.20
C HIS A 292 10.22 -7.51 14.55
N ASP A 293 10.98 -8.55 14.81
CA ASP A 293 11.82 -8.66 15.97
C ASP A 293 13.29 -8.50 15.58
N LEU A 294 14.08 -7.97 16.48
CA LEU A 294 15.51 -7.78 16.24
C LEU A 294 16.21 -9.15 16.09
N GLY A 295 16.84 -9.36 14.94
CA GLY A 295 17.57 -10.58 14.63
C GLY A 295 16.70 -11.78 14.24
N ASP A 296 15.38 -11.61 14.12
CA ASP A 296 14.47 -12.67 13.69
C ASP A 296 13.81 -12.35 12.35
N PHE A 297 14.06 -13.20 11.36
CA PHE A 297 13.51 -13.16 10.00
C PHE A 297 12.66 -14.40 9.70
N SER A 298 12.35 -15.21 10.70
CA SER A 298 11.67 -16.51 10.51
C SER A 298 10.30 -16.38 9.87
N ASN A 299 9.62 -15.27 10.06
CA ASN A 299 8.31 -14.99 9.50
C ASN A 299 8.31 -14.55 8.03
N GLU A 300 9.47 -14.34 7.42
CA GLU A 300 9.56 -14.07 5.98
C GLU A 300 9.15 -15.28 5.12
N LYS A 301 9.26 -16.48 5.68
CA LYS A 301 8.96 -17.74 4.98
C LYS A 301 7.70 -18.42 5.50
N THR A 302 6.67 -17.65 5.80
CA THR A 302 5.39 -18.22 6.25
C THR A 302 4.72 -19.03 5.15
N THR A 303 3.88 -19.99 5.55
CA THR A 303 3.12 -20.83 4.61
C THR A 303 2.16 -20.03 3.74
N GLU A 304 1.71 -18.89 4.20
CA GLU A 304 0.79 -18.01 3.49
C GLU A 304 1.45 -17.26 2.32
N ASN A 305 2.76 -17.02 2.41
CA ASN A 305 3.50 -16.32 1.37
C ASN A 305 3.67 -17.21 0.12
N VAL A 306 3.14 -16.77 -1.00
CA VAL A 306 3.23 -17.46 -2.29
C VAL A 306 4.47 -17.03 -3.06
N LEU A 307 4.80 -15.74 -2.98
CA LEU A 307 5.99 -15.16 -3.59
C LEU A 307 6.43 -13.94 -2.81
N ASN A 308 7.71 -13.89 -2.49
CA ASN A 308 8.36 -12.76 -1.84
C ASN A 308 9.27 -12.00 -2.80
N ALA A 309 9.31 -10.69 -2.65
CA ALA A 309 10.42 -9.87 -3.13
C ALA A 309 11.57 -10.01 -2.11
N VAL A 310 12.62 -10.71 -2.51
CA VAL A 310 13.74 -11.06 -1.62
C VAL A 310 14.76 -9.92 -1.59
N PHE A 311 15.17 -9.55 -0.38
CA PHE A 311 16.17 -8.54 -0.12
C PHE A 311 17.33 -9.09 0.71
N SER A 312 18.42 -8.35 0.82
CA SER A 312 19.57 -8.77 1.62
C SER A 312 19.37 -8.38 3.08
N GLU A 313 19.49 -9.33 3.99
CA GLU A 313 19.48 -9.12 5.44
C GLU A 313 20.69 -8.30 5.92
N SER A 314 21.80 -8.26 5.16
CA SER A 314 22.91 -7.40 5.46
C SER A 314 22.54 -5.95 5.16
N GLY A 315 22.40 -5.14 6.20
CA GLY A 315 22.07 -3.72 6.11
C GLY A 315 23.03 -2.85 5.27
N ASP A 316 24.05 -3.46 4.67
CA ASP A 316 25.06 -2.82 3.85
C ASP A 316 24.56 -2.34 2.47
N ASN A 317 23.41 -2.83 2.03
CA ASN A 317 22.82 -2.45 0.74
C ASN A 317 21.79 -1.31 0.84
N TYR A 318 22.14 -0.29 1.56
CA TYR A 318 21.37 0.92 1.83
C TYR A 318 20.63 1.53 0.62
N ARG A 319 21.14 1.33 -0.59
CA ARG A 319 20.52 1.87 -1.83
C ARG A 319 19.51 0.93 -2.48
N TYR A 320 19.51 -0.35 -2.12
CA TYR A 320 18.78 -1.39 -2.82
C TYR A 320 17.81 -2.17 -1.93
N GLY A 321 17.56 -1.65 -0.74
CA GLY A 321 16.59 -2.23 0.21
C GLY A 321 15.16 -1.73 0.00
N VAL A 322 14.26 -2.24 0.82
CA VAL A 322 12.83 -1.91 0.80
C VAL A 322 12.59 -0.46 1.19
N ARG A 323 12.06 0.33 0.30
CA ARG A 323 11.73 1.74 0.55
C ARG A 323 10.40 1.94 1.28
N ALA A 324 9.54 0.93 1.30
CA ALA A 324 8.27 0.98 2.03
C ALA A 324 8.45 1.34 3.51
N LEU A 325 9.57 0.93 4.11
CA LEU A 325 9.99 1.28 5.46
C LEU A 325 9.86 2.78 5.79
N THR A 326 10.13 3.66 4.85
CA THR A 326 10.09 5.11 5.09
C THR A 326 8.79 5.76 4.64
N PHE A 327 8.03 5.07 3.80
CA PHE A 327 6.85 5.64 3.17
C PHE A 327 5.66 5.74 4.13
N PHE A 328 5.51 4.76 5.01
CA PHE A 328 4.37 4.68 5.92
C PHE A 328 4.69 5.15 7.34
N VAL A 329 5.94 5.44 7.63
CA VAL A 329 6.36 5.88 8.96
C VAL A 329 5.99 7.34 9.19
N GLY A 330 5.19 7.58 10.23
CA GLY A 330 4.87 8.90 10.71
C GLY A 330 6.05 9.60 11.38
N ASP A 331 6.01 10.92 11.47
CA ASP A 331 7.02 11.70 12.16
C ASP A 331 6.81 11.61 13.67
N TYR A 332 7.40 10.60 14.25
CA TYR A 332 7.25 10.32 15.69
C TYR A 332 8.42 10.87 16.51
N ALA A 333 9.58 11.03 15.90
CA ALA A 333 10.78 11.49 16.59
C ALA A 333 10.82 13.01 16.66
N GLY A 334 11.22 13.49 17.80
CA GLY A 334 11.37 14.90 18.10
C GLY A 334 11.05 15.20 19.55
N ASP A 335 11.72 16.13 20.09
CA ASP A 335 11.59 16.56 21.49
C ASP A 335 10.18 17.10 21.85
N LYS A 336 9.32 17.30 20.86
CA LYS A 336 7.93 17.74 21.07
C LYS A 336 7.04 16.72 21.78
N TYR A 337 7.33 15.41 21.64
CA TYR A 337 6.40 14.35 22.02
C TYR A 337 7.04 13.28 22.91
N GLY A 338 8.14 13.62 23.59
CA GLY A 338 8.79 12.72 24.51
C GLY A 338 9.61 11.59 23.86
N ILE A 339 9.82 11.64 22.57
CA ILE A 339 10.72 10.75 21.85
C ILE A 339 11.76 11.63 21.14
N PRO A 340 12.90 11.88 21.77
CA PRO A 340 13.87 12.86 21.28
C PRO A 340 14.58 12.45 20.00
N SER A 341 14.67 11.15 19.73
CA SER A 341 15.31 10.60 18.55
C SER A 341 14.52 9.41 18.01
N ARG A 342 14.92 8.90 16.85
CA ARG A 342 14.33 7.68 16.29
C ARG A 342 14.64 6.48 17.17
N LEU A 343 13.76 5.50 17.13
CA LEU A 343 13.89 4.24 17.86
C LEU A 343 13.97 3.08 16.87
N TRP A 344 14.69 2.03 17.22
CA TRP A 344 14.82 0.85 16.37
C TRP A 344 13.49 0.12 16.16
N GLU A 345 12.63 0.12 17.18
CA GLU A 345 11.31 -0.52 17.19
C GLU A 345 10.29 0.15 16.25
N TYR A 346 10.56 1.37 15.85
CA TYR A 346 9.74 2.13 14.93
C TYR A 346 10.49 2.33 13.63
N GLY A 347 9.81 2.61 12.56
CA GLY A 347 10.44 2.77 11.26
C GLY A 347 11.57 3.80 11.24
N GLY A 348 12.39 3.74 10.23
CA GLY A 348 13.58 4.58 10.05
C GLY A 348 13.27 6.06 9.79
N LYS A 349 13.93 6.63 8.81
CA LYS A 349 13.72 8.04 8.46
C LYS A 349 12.32 8.23 7.89
N SER A 350 11.53 9.10 8.52
CA SER A 350 10.22 9.44 8.02
C SER A 350 10.34 10.35 6.79
N ASN A 351 10.28 9.78 5.62
CA ASN A 351 10.06 10.54 4.38
C ASN A 351 8.58 10.67 4.06
N GLN A 352 7.79 9.99 4.80
CA GLN A 352 6.36 9.91 4.78
C GLN A 352 5.73 10.20 3.42
N GLY A 353 5.72 9.17 2.60
CA GLY A 353 5.03 9.22 1.33
C GLY A 353 3.52 9.14 1.51
N PHE A 354 3.06 8.26 2.38
CA PHE A 354 1.66 7.88 2.50
C PHE A 354 1.18 7.75 3.94
N CYS A 355 -0.10 7.94 4.13
CA CYS A 355 -0.85 7.52 5.30
C CYS A 355 -2.26 7.13 4.85
N ASN A 356 -2.95 6.34 5.63
CA ASN A 356 -4.36 6.10 5.38
C ASN A 356 -5.15 7.40 5.49
N ASP A 357 -6.10 7.59 4.57
CA ASP A 357 -7.14 8.59 4.75
C ASP A 357 -8.20 8.09 5.74
N ASP A 358 -9.23 8.89 5.96
CA ASP A 358 -10.23 8.53 6.95
C ASP A 358 -11.00 7.28 6.56
N PHE A 359 -11.28 7.07 5.27
CA PHE A 359 -11.93 5.85 4.82
C PHE A 359 -11.03 4.62 4.97
N GLY A 360 -9.75 4.74 4.65
CA GLY A 360 -8.78 3.64 4.81
C GLY A 360 -8.62 3.16 6.26
N ILE A 361 -9.02 4.00 7.22
CA ILE A 361 -9.09 3.65 8.64
C ILE A 361 -10.49 3.12 9.00
N ASP A 362 -11.55 3.79 8.54
CA ASP A 362 -12.93 3.46 8.92
C ASP A 362 -13.50 2.25 8.20
N VAL A 363 -12.80 1.79 7.16
CA VAL A 363 -13.11 0.48 6.55
C VAL A 363 -13.01 -0.67 7.59
N PHE A 364 -12.23 -0.47 8.66
CA PHE A 364 -12.28 -1.32 9.86
C PHE A 364 -13.51 -0.95 10.71
N THR A 365 -14.65 -1.46 10.32
CA THR A 365 -15.95 -1.09 10.89
C THR A 365 -16.12 -1.55 12.34
N ASP A 366 -15.37 -2.54 12.79
CA ASP A 366 -15.29 -2.99 14.18
C ASP A 366 -13.82 -3.03 14.64
N LYS A 367 -13.30 -1.87 14.98
CA LYS A 367 -11.90 -1.70 15.41
C LYS A 367 -11.55 -2.46 16.68
N LEU A 368 -12.58 -2.79 17.49
CA LEU A 368 -12.40 -3.49 18.76
C LEU A 368 -12.24 -5.00 18.59
N ASN A 369 -12.99 -5.60 17.68
CA ASN A 369 -13.07 -7.05 17.51
C ASN A 369 -12.29 -7.57 16.31
N ASP A 370 -11.97 -6.71 15.33
CA ASP A 370 -11.06 -7.03 14.23
C ASP A 370 -9.62 -6.72 14.62
N SER A 371 -8.87 -7.74 15.01
CA SER A 371 -7.50 -7.57 15.51
C SER A 371 -6.53 -7.00 14.47
N ARG A 372 -6.88 -7.09 13.19
CA ARG A 372 -6.08 -6.49 12.11
C ARG A 372 -5.89 -4.99 12.30
N TYR A 373 -6.87 -4.31 12.89
CA TYR A 373 -6.78 -2.87 13.12
C TYR A 373 -5.56 -2.51 13.97
N GLN A 374 -5.45 -3.07 15.17
CA GLN A 374 -4.29 -2.81 16.05
C GLN A 374 -2.99 -3.46 15.54
N LYS A 375 -3.08 -4.50 14.72
CA LYS A 375 -1.93 -5.19 14.13
C LYS A 375 -1.40 -4.48 12.87
N THR A 376 -2.20 -3.60 12.29
CA THR A 376 -1.82 -2.77 11.14
C THR A 376 -1.37 -1.38 11.57
N PHE A 377 -2.09 -0.75 12.50
CA PHE A 377 -1.89 0.65 12.84
C PHE A 377 -1.22 0.83 14.21
N ARG A 378 -0.29 1.77 14.24
CA ARG A 378 0.34 2.20 15.49
C ARG A 378 -0.59 3.13 16.26
N LEU A 379 -1.19 2.62 17.30
CA LEU A 379 -2.15 3.35 18.14
C LEU A 379 -1.46 4.10 19.28
N GLU A 380 -0.22 3.71 19.62
CA GLU A 380 0.58 4.37 20.63
C GLU A 380 2.05 4.39 20.27
N TYR A 381 2.74 5.35 20.82
CA TYR A 381 4.19 5.41 20.85
C TYR A 381 4.63 5.38 22.31
N VAL A 382 5.72 4.66 22.60
CA VAL A 382 6.21 4.46 23.96
C VAL A 382 7.58 5.09 24.11
N THR A 383 7.82 5.73 25.26
CA THR A 383 9.08 6.38 25.56
C THR A 383 10.16 5.37 25.90
N GLY A 384 11.35 5.52 25.35
CA GLY A 384 12.57 4.90 25.85
C GLY A 384 12.66 3.39 25.88
N ILE A 385 11.98 2.69 25.01
CA ILE A 385 12.03 1.22 24.99
C ILE A 385 13.40 0.71 24.62
N ASN A 386 14.06 1.31 23.64
CA ASN A 386 15.38 0.87 23.18
C ASN A 386 16.31 2.06 22.91
N THR A 387 17.22 2.29 23.81
CA THR A 387 18.16 3.41 23.78
C THR A 387 19.52 3.06 23.22
N SER A 388 19.76 1.81 22.80
CA SER A 388 21.04 1.41 22.20
C SER A 388 21.24 2.09 20.85
N GLY A 389 22.08 3.11 20.81
CA GLY A 389 22.40 3.86 19.61
C GLY A 389 21.62 5.17 19.42
N ALA A 390 20.60 5.43 20.20
CA ALA A 390 20.02 6.76 20.32
C ALA A 390 20.88 7.65 21.22
N SER A 391 20.93 8.94 20.94
CA SER A 391 21.48 9.90 21.90
C SER A 391 20.81 9.64 23.24
N THR A 392 21.60 9.28 24.22
CA THR A 392 21.18 8.81 25.54
C THR A 392 20.06 9.67 26.13
N PRO A 393 19.00 9.06 26.66
CA PRO A 393 18.16 9.72 27.64
C PRO A 393 19.06 10.26 28.77
N SER A 394 18.62 11.32 29.42
CA SER A 394 19.35 11.78 30.59
C SER A 394 19.58 10.63 31.57
N ALA A 395 20.66 10.67 32.31
CA ALA A 395 21.06 9.60 33.24
C ALA A 395 19.97 9.16 34.23
N ASN A 396 18.87 9.90 34.33
CA ASN A 396 17.73 9.67 35.18
C ASN A 396 16.52 9.02 34.46
N GLY A 397 16.62 8.72 33.17
CA GLY A 397 15.48 8.21 32.43
C GLY A 397 14.43 9.27 32.06
N ASP A 398 14.70 10.55 32.36
CA ASP A 398 13.81 11.66 32.05
C ASP A 398 14.04 12.15 30.62
N TYR A 399 13.09 11.87 29.74
CA TYR A 399 13.11 12.34 28.35
C TYR A 399 13.01 13.85 28.20
N TYR A 400 12.55 14.52 29.23
CA TYR A 400 12.20 15.94 29.21
C TYR A 400 13.30 16.87 29.69
N ALA A 401 14.45 16.35 30.05
CA ALA A 401 15.59 17.18 30.40
C ALA A 401 16.15 18.02 29.23
N TYR A 402 15.56 17.85 28.05
CA TYR A 402 16.11 18.41 26.82
C TYR A 402 15.83 19.89 26.61
N ASN A 403 14.78 20.42 27.20
CA ASN A 403 14.45 21.84 27.04
C ASN A 403 13.48 22.31 28.11
N ASP A 404 13.92 23.20 28.97
CA ASP A 404 13.17 23.67 30.15
C ASP A 404 11.76 24.22 29.83
N GLU A 405 11.62 24.89 28.70
CA GLU A 405 10.33 25.47 28.29
C GLU A 405 9.35 24.37 27.83
N ARG A 406 9.83 23.34 27.15
CA ARG A 406 8.99 22.21 26.70
C ARG A 406 8.60 21.28 27.85
N ASN A 407 9.43 21.19 28.86
CA ASN A 407 9.17 20.42 30.07
C ASN A 407 7.93 20.89 30.81
N LYS A 408 7.63 22.17 30.77
CA LYS A 408 6.45 22.76 31.46
C LYS A 408 5.13 22.21 30.92
N THR A 409 5.11 21.81 29.66
CA THR A 409 3.90 21.31 28.97
C THR A 409 3.46 19.95 29.46
N TYR A 410 4.41 19.15 29.92
CA TYR A 410 4.18 17.76 30.36
C TYR A 410 4.24 17.62 31.87
N VAL A 411 4.01 18.69 32.57
CA VAL A 411 3.91 18.75 34.04
C VAL A 411 2.44 18.78 34.43
N TRP A 412 2.07 18.07 35.48
CA TRP A 412 0.72 18.11 36.01
C TRP A 412 0.42 19.50 36.58
N ASN A 413 -0.70 20.07 36.22
CA ASN A 413 -1.33 21.12 37.02
C ASN A 413 -2.25 20.51 38.09
N GLU A 414 -2.74 21.32 39.03
CA GLU A 414 -3.55 20.83 40.15
C GLU A 414 -4.84 20.12 39.68
N GLU A 415 -5.54 20.73 38.73
CA GLU A 415 -6.81 20.23 38.19
C GLU A 415 -6.61 18.89 37.44
N GLN A 416 -5.61 18.84 36.59
CA GLN A 416 -5.26 17.62 35.83
C GLN A 416 -4.84 16.49 36.76
N ALA A 417 -4.02 16.78 37.77
CA ALA A 417 -3.59 15.79 38.72
C ALA A 417 -4.77 15.23 39.56
N ALA A 418 -5.65 16.11 40.00
CA ALA A 418 -6.86 15.71 40.71
C ALA A 418 -7.76 14.81 39.87
N TYR A 419 -8.05 15.25 38.62
CA TYR A 419 -8.88 14.47 37.72
C TYR A 419 -8.26 13.11 37.36
N PHE A 420 -6.97 13.09 37.06
CA PHE A 420 -6.27 11.82 36.78
C PHE A 420 -6.37 10.85 37.95
N ASN A 421 -6.08 11.31 39.16
CA ASN A 421 -6.09 10.45 40.35
C ASN A 421 -7.48 9.90 40.69
N GLU A 422 -8.53 10.67 40.41
CA GLU A 422 -9.90 10.29 40.73
C GLU A 422 -10.53 9.42 39.65
N HIS A 423 -10.33 9.76 38.37
CA HIS A 423 -11.09 9.16 37.27
C HIS A 423 -10.29 8.25 36.34
N ILE A 424 -8.99 8.48 36.21
CA ILE A 424 -8.15 7.73 35.26
C ILE A 424 -7.25 6.73 35.96
N LEU A 425 -6.55 7.12 36.98
CA LEU A 425 -5.63 6.25 37.71
C LEU A 425 -6.25 4.93 38.15
N PRO A 426 -7.51 4.85 38.64
CA PRO A 426 -8.12 3.60 39.02
C PRO A 426 -8.23 2.58 37.90
N THR A 427 -8.28 3.04 36.66
CA THR A 427 -8.38 2.21 35.45
C THR A 427 -7.06 2.11 34.68
N TYR A 428 -6.04 2.86 35.10
CA TYR A 428 -4.75 2.93 34.41
C TYR A 428 -3.79 1.86 34.95
N ASN A 429 -3.75 0.73 34.27
CA ASN A 429 -3.03 -0.45 34.71
C ASN A 429 -1.74 -0.67 33.90
N ARG A 430 -0.89 0.34 33.81
CA ARG A 430 0.40 0.21 33.12
C ARG A 430 1.53 -0.07 34.13
N PRO A 431 2.35 -1.11 33.91
CA PRO A 431 3.43 -1.47 34.83
C PRO A 431 4.42 -0.34 35.11
N SER A 432 4.77 0.45 34.10
CA SER A 432 5.68 1.60 34.23
C SER A 432 5.11 2.72 35.10
N TRP A 433 3.79 2.88 35.13
CA TRP A 433 3.12 3.84 36.00
C TRP A 433 3.01 3.35 37.45
N GLY A 434 2.86 2.05 37.66
CA GLY A 434 2.92 1.40 38.97
C GLY A 434 1.92 1.90 40.02
N GLY A 435 0.77 2.44 39.61
CA GLY A 435 -0.20 3.06 40.52
C GLY A 435 0.22 4.41 41.10
N ARG A 436 1.24 5.02 40.51
CA ARG A 436 1.75 6.34 40.91
C ARG A 436 0.66 7.39 40.84
N LYS A 437 0.43 8.14 41.91
CA LYS A 437 -0.47 9.29 41.87
C LYS A 437 0.17 10.46 41.13
N ALA A 438 -0.64 11.16 40.40
CA ALA A 438 -0.25 12.44 39.78
C ALA A 438 -0.11 13.51 40.89
N VAL A 439 0.97 14.28 40.82
CA VAL A 439 1.26 15.38 41.75
C VAL A 439 1.52 16.64 40.92
N ALA A 440 0.83 17.71 41.25
CA ALA A 440 1.03 18.99 40.58
C ALA A 440 2.51 19.42 40.65
N GLY A 441 3.07 19.84 39.54
CA GLY A 441 4.47 20.19 39.41
C GLY A 441 5.41 19.03 39.04
N GLU A 442 4.94 17.76 39.04
CA GLU A 442 5.73 16.61 38.60
C GLU A 442 5.46 16.28 37.10
N HIS A 443 6.42 15.64 36.49
CA HIS A 443 6.30 15.16 35.10
C HIS A 443 5.24 14.09 34.95
N LYS A 444 4.49 14.17 33.85
CA LYS A 444 3.42 13.22 33.53
C LYS A 444 3.92 11.86 33.10
N MET A 445 5.05 11.79 32.44
CA MET A 445 5.55 10.56 31.79
C MET A 445 6.96 10.20 32.25
N GLY A 446 7.27 8.92 32.21
CA GLY A 446 8.60 8.35 32.41
C GLY A 446 8.94 7.34 31.33
N THR A 447 10.13 6.73 31.41
CA THR A 447 10.57 5.67 30.49
C THR A 447 9.58 4.50 30.50
N GLY A 448 9.15 4.07 29.30
CA GLY A 448 8.19 2.98 29.14
C GLY A 448 6.73 3.41 29.18
N ASP A 449 6.43 4.67 29.49
CA ASP A 449 5.07 5.19 29.40
C ASP A 449 4.68 5.51 27.97
N ILE A 450 3.38 5.61 27.70
CA ILE A 450 2.88 6.09 26.42
C ILE A 450 3.32 7.53 26.23
N SER A 451 4.04 7.80 25.15
CA SER A 451 4.42 9.17 24.77
C SER A 451 3.35 9.87 23.96
N ARG A 452 2.51 9.10 23.30
CA ARG A 452 1.47 9.60 22.40
C ARG A 452 0.45 8.50 22.12
N ALA A 453 -0.83 8.83 22.22
CA ALA A 453 -1.93 7.97 21.81
C ALA A 453 -2.63 8.52 20.56
N MET A 454 -3.02 7.63 19.66
CA MET A 454 -3.67 7.94 18.40
C MET A 454 -5.09 7.37 18.40
N ILE A 455 -6.11 8.22 18.22
CA ILE A 455 -7.52 7.84 18.31
C ILE A 455 -8.27 8.26 17.05
N GLU A 456 -8.73 7.30 16.29
CA GLU A 456 -9.52 7.48 15.07
C GLU A 456 -11.00 7.26 15.36
N ASN A 457 -11.60 8.23 16.02
CA ASN A 457 -13.01 8.22 16.42
C ASN A 457 -13.90 8.95 15.40
N THR A 458 -15.21 8.95 15.64
CA THR A 458 -16.22 9.66 14.84
C THR A 458 -16.64 10.94 15.54
N LYS A 459 -17.41 11.81 14.84
CA LYS A 459 -17.94 13.03 15.44
C LYS A 459 -18.91 12.74 16.60
N GLU A 460 -19.70 11.69 16.46
CA GLU A 460 -20.65 11.23 17.48
C GLU A 460 -19.95 10.73 18.74
N THR A 461 -18.74 10.24 18.58
CA THR A 461 -17.88 9.75 19.65
C THR A 461 -16.71 10.69 19.94
N ALA A 462 -16.88 11.98 19.67
CA ALA A 462 -15.86 13.00 19.96
C ALA A 462 -15.48 13.00 21.44
N ILE A 463 -14.19 13.01 21.73
CA ILE A 463 -13.67 13.01 23.10
C ILE A 463 -13.69 14.45 23.64
N ASP A 464 -14.15 14.60 24.88
CA ASP A 464 -14.09 15.89 25.57
C ASP A 464 -12.64 16.31 25.79
N VAL A 465 -12.38 17.61 25.59
CA VAL A 465 -11.06 18.19 25.78
C VAL A 465 -10.52 17.99 27.19
N GLU A 466 -11.39 18.00 28.19
CA GLU A 466 -10.99 17.78 29.59
C GLU A 466 -10.46 16.37 29.81
N VAL A 467 -11.09 15.37 29.18
CA VAL A 467 -10.62 13.97 29.23
C VAL A 467 -9.25 13.84 28.59
N ILE A 468 -9.03 14.51 27.45
CA ILE A 468 -7.73 14.49 26.75
C ILE A 468 -6.65 15.16 27.60
N ASN A 469 -6.94 16.32 28.16
CA ASN A 469 -5.98 17.08 28.98
C ASN A 469 -5.59 16.36 30.27
N ALA A 470 -6.47 15.52 30.77
CA ALA A 470 -6.23 14.74 31.97
C ALA A 470 -5.43 13.45 31.72
N GLN A 471 -5.16 13.09 30.46
CA GLN A 471 -4.29 11.95 30.17
C GLN A 471 -2.83 12.28 30.52
N PRO A 472 -2.04 11.25 30.95
CA PRO A 472 -0.62 11.46 31.27
C PRO A 472 0.25 11.66 30.02
N TYR A 473 -0.31 11.60 28.83
CA TYR A 473 0.36 11.74 27.54
C TYR A 473 -0.52 12.50 26.54
N PRO A 474 0.07 13.09 25.51
CA PRO A 474 -0.68 13.69 24.40
C PRO A 474 -1.59 12.68 23.69
N VAL A 475 -2.82 13.10 23.43
CA VAL A 475 -3.80 12.31 22.68
C VAL A 475 -4.11 13.01 21.37
N PHE A 476 -3.86 12.32 20.26
CA PHE A 476 -4.22 12.77 18.91
C PHE A 476 -5.52 12.07 18.52
N ALA A 477 -6.64 12.75 18.74
CA ALA A 477 -7.94 12.24 18.35
C ALA A 477 -8.41 12.87 17.04
N ARG A 478 -9.12 12.09 16.22
CA ARG A 478 -9.72 12.61 14.99
C ARG A 478 -10.79 13.64 15.31
N TRP A 479 -11.65 13.35 16.26
CA TRP A 479 -12.69 14.25 16.71
C TRP A 479 -12.62 14.54 18.20
N VAL A 480 -12.67 15.80 18.51
CA VAL A 480 -12.65 16.29 19.89
C VAL A 480 -13.73 17.34 20.05
N LYS A 481 -14.31 17.45 21.25
CA LYS A 481 -15.29 18.47 21.57
C LYS A 481 -14.87 19.28 22.79
N ASP A 482 -15.22 20.57 22.78
CA ASP A 482 -15.14 21.49 23.90
C ASP A 482 -16.52 22.13 24.07
N GLY A 483 -17.28 21.65 25.03
CA GLY A 483 -18.69 22.02 25.17
C GLY A 483 -19.48 21.60 23.91
N ASN A 484 -20.05 22.57 23.23
CA ASN A 484 -20.82 22.36 21.99
C ASN A 484 -20.00 22.53 20.71
N LYS A 485 -18.69 22.76 20.81
CA LYS A 485 -17.81 22.92 19.67
C LYS A 485 -17.11 21.62 19.35
N TYR A 486 -17.02 21.29 18.05
CA TYR A 486 -16.35 20.11 17.54
C TYR A 486 -15.14 20.49 16.72
N TYR A 487 -14.06 19.74 16.91
CA TYR A 487 -12.81 19.93 16.21
C TYR A 487 -12.40 18.64 15.51
N TYR A 488 -12.07 18.76 14.22
CA TYR A 488 -11.61 17.64 13.42
C TYR A 488 -10.09 17.67 13.31
N ARG A 489 -9.42 16.61 13.72
CA ARG A 489 -7.96 16.47 13.75
C ARG A 489 -7.29 17.73 14.30
N PRO A 490 -7.68 18.16 15.49
CA PRO A 490 -7.06 19.33 16.08
C PRO A 490 -5.59 19.06 16.29
N GLN A 491 -4.78 20.07 16.01
CA GLN A 491 -3.39 20.00 16.37
C GLN A 491 -3.16 20.45 17.79
N ILE A 492 -2.24 19.75 18.41
CA ILE A 492 -1.50 20.34 19.51
C ILE A 492 -0.53 21.33 18.84
N VAL A 493 -0.95 22.53 18.62
CA VAL A 493 -0.07 23.55 18.12
C VAL A 493 0.78 24.07 19.23
N GLY A 494 2.01 23.88 19.03
CA GLY A 494 2.83 24.97 19.40
C GLY A 494 3.09 25.82 18.18
N ASN A 495 2.71 27.00 18.20
CA ASN A 495 3.67 28.07 17.97
C ASN A 495 4.76 27.87 19.01
N ASP A 496 5.91 28.48 18.88
CA ASP A 496 7.03 28.35 19.83
C ASP A 496 6.63 28.49 21.33
N ASP A 497 5.40 28.83 21.60
CA ASP A 497 4.70 28.81 22.86
C ASP A 497 3.87 27.53 23.02
N TYR A 498 4.51 26.48 23.47
CA TYR A 498 3.85 25.24 23.91
C TYR A 498 3.10 25.39 25.23
N SER A 499 2.61 26.54 25.52
CA SER A 499 1.85 26.76 26.74
C SER A 499 0.45 26.16 26.60
N PHE A 500 0.26 24.98 27.16
CA PHE A 500 -1.08 24.56 27.58
C PHE A 500 -1.57 25.34 28.81
N ALA A 501 -1.10 26.55 28.93
CA ALA A 501 -1.27 27.36 30.14
C ALA A 501 -2.71 27.53 30.55
N ASP A 502 -3.63 27.38 29.60
CA ASP A 502 -5.06 27.47 29.83
C ASP A 502 -5.82 26.19 29.57
N SER A 503 -5.14 25.06 29.68
CA SER A 503 -5.74 23.71 29.63
C SER A 503 -6.59 23.37 28.41
N LYS A 504 -6.51 24.10 27.31
CA LYS A 504 -7.23 23.79 26.08
C LYS A 504 -6.29 23.51 24.93
N ILE A 505 -6.39 22.28 24.43
CA ILE A 505 -5.44 21.70 23.49
C ILE A 505 -5.66 22.20 22.05
N PHE A 506 -6.24 23.33 21.77
CA PHE A 506 -6.64 23.53 20.40
C PHE A 506 -6.12 24.73 19.75
N TYR A 507 -5.34 24.47 18.78
CA TYR A 507 -4.68 25.50 18.07
C TYR A 507 -4.45 25.07 16.64
N GLY A 508 -5.26 25.51 15.76
CA GLY A 508 -5.01 25.38 14.34
C GLY A 508 -4.91 23.94 13.87
N LEU A 509 -5.30 23.78 12.71
CA LEU A 509 -5.30 22.54 12.01
C LEU A 509 -4.01 22.47 11.26
N GLU A 510 -3.14 21.60 11.65
CA GLU A 510 -2.07 21.30 10.73
C GLU A 510 -2.60 20.49 9.60
N ASN A 511 -2.11 20.87 8.48
CA ASN A 511 -2.00 19.97 7.36
C ASN A 511 -1.90 18.55 7.85
N THR A 512 -2.54 17.66 7.14
CA THR A 512 -2.28 16.23 7.08
C THR A 512 -0.88 15.89 7.52
N SER A 513 -0.51 16.39 8.69
CA SER A 513 0.85 16.28 9.11
C SER A 513 1.08 14.85 9.50
N LYS A 514 2.25 14.45 9.24
CA LYS A 514 2.92 13.23 9.61
C LYS A 514 2.74 12.83 11.08
N THR A 515 2.21 13.70 11.92
CA THR A 515 2.08 13.49 13.35
C THR A 515 0.66 13.22 13.80
N GLY A 516 -0.33 13.61 13.03
CA GLY A 516 -1.74 13.60 13.43
C GLY A 516 -2.55 12.40 12.96
N LYS A 517 -1.93 11.43 12.25
CA LYS A 517 -2.60 10.23 11.76
C LYS A 517 -1.89 8.97 12.22
N VAL A 518 -2.66 7.90 12.39
CA VAL A 518 -2.08 6.58 12.62
C VAL A 518 -1.16 6.18 11.46
N THR A 519 -0.11 5.45 11.77
CA THR A 519 0.85 4.95 10.80
C THR A 519 0.75 3.45 10.67
N ASN A 520 1.01 2.94 9.47
CA ASN A 520 1.03 1.52 9.20
C ASN A 520 2.36 0.92 9.67
N MET A 521 2.29 -0.20 10.42
CA MET A 521 3.44 -0.86 11.02
C MET A 521 4.00 -2.00 10.16
N LYS A 522 3.33 -2.38 9.09
CA LYS A 522 3.70 -3.60 8.31
C LYS A 522 5.13 -3.59 7.78
N TYR A 523 5.70 -2.41 7.61
CA TYR A 523 7.04 -2.24 7.05
C TYR A 523 8.07 -1.74 8.05
N ASP A 524 7.77 -1.74 9.33
CA ASP A 524 8.78 -1.46 10.35
C ASP A 524 9.90 -2.50 10.27
N ASP A 525 11.14 -2.07 10.41
CA ASP A 525 12.31 -2.94 10.33
C ASP A 525 13.36 -2.55 11.38
N PRO A 526 13.41 -3.23 12.52
CA PRO A 526 14.44 -3.00 13.53
C PRO A 526 15.82 -3.51 13.10
N ASN A 527 15.88 -4.30 12.03
CA ASN A 527 17.12 -4.87 11.49
C ASN A 527 17.76 -4.00 10.40
N ARG A 528 17.20 -2.83 10.13
CA ARG A 528 17.74 -1.89 9.13
C ARG A 528 19.18 -1.47 9.48
N GLY A 529 19.97 -1.13 8.47
CA GLY A 529 21.40 -0.87 8.63
C GLY A 529 21.79 0.37 9.44
N ALA A 530 20.86 1.32 9.67
CA ALA A 530 21.07 2.51 10.48
C ALA A 530 19.76 2.99 11.09
N LEU A 531 19.85 3.69 12.22
CA LEU A 531 18.67 4.17 12.95
C LEU A 531 17.75 5.05 12.09
N ASP A 532 18.32 5.86 11.21
CA ASP A 532 17.65 6.75 10.27
C ASP A 532 17.66 6.23 8.83
N SER A 533 17.81 4.92 8.64
CA SER A 533 17.85 4.32 7.30
C SER A 533 16.59 4.62 6.50
N GLU A 534 16.77 4.84 5.22
CA GLU A 534 15.67 5.01 4.25
C GLU A 534 15.22 3.69 3.61
N SER A 535 15.90 2.60 3.90
CA SER A 535 15.60 1.28 3.34
C SER A 535 15.90 0.18 4.35
N GLY A 536 15.12 -0.90 4.26
CA GLY A 536 15.28 -2.11 5.05
C GLY A 536 15.71 -3.30 4.22
N GLY A 537 16.06 -4.39 4.88
CA GLY A 537 16.54 -5.65 4.28
C GLY A 537 15.54 -6.79 4.35
N ARG A 538 14.34 -6.57 4.91
CA ARG A 538 13.32 -7.61 5.03
C ARG A 538 12.71 -7.98 3.71
N ASP A 539 12.43 -9.26 3.54
CA ASP A 539 11.63 -9.76 2.43
C ASP A 539 10.18 -9.28 2.54
N ILE A 540 9.60 -8.94 1.40
CA ILE A 540 8.22 -8.45 1.34
C ILE A 540 7.36 -9.43 0.56
N PRO A 541 6.28 -9.97 1.14
CA PRO A 541 5.34 -10.78 0.39
C PRO A 541 4.63 -9.93 -0.68
N VAL A 542 4.80 -10.32 -1.94
CA VAL A 542 4.11 -9.67 -3.09
C VAL A 542 2.89 -10.46 -3.53
N MET A 543 2.80 -11.73 -3.12
CA MET A 543 1.64 -12.59 -3.32
C MET A 543 1.41 -13.40 -2.05
N ARG A 544 0.21 -13.30 -1.49
CA ARG A 544 -0.25 -14.06 -0.32
C ARG A 544 -1.50 -14.86 -0.67
N SER A 545 -1.63 -16.07 -0.14
CA SER A 545 -2.81 -16.92 -0.40
C SER A 545 -4.11 -16.30 0.11
N ALA A 546 -4.06 -15.43 1.10
CA ALA A 546 -5.22 -14.66 1.57
C ALA A 546 -5.94 -13.91 0.43
N GLU A 547 -5.19 -13.40 -0.57
CA GLU A 547 -5.79 -12.74 -1.73
C GLU A 547 -6.69 -13.70 -2.53
N MET A 548 -6.30 -14.97 -2.62
CA MET A 548 -7.06 -15.95 -3.39
C MET A 548 -8.42 -16.28 -2.76
N TYR A 549 -8.57 -16.14 -1.46
CA TYR A 549 -9.89 -16.24 -0.82
C TYR A 549 -10.82 -15.10 -1.26
N LEU A 550 -10.32 -13.88 -1.39
CA LEU A 550 -11.12 -12.74 -1.86
C LEU A 550 -11.40 -12.82 -3.37
N VAL A 551 -10.40 -13.21 -4.16
CA VAL A 551 -10.56 -13.46 -5.61
C VAL A 551 -11.62 -14.53 -5.85
N ARG A 552 -11.57 -15.64 -5.12
CA ARG A 552 -12.53 -16.74 -5.27
C ARG A 552 -13.92 -16.36 -4.73
N ALA A 553 -13.99 -15.63 -3.62
CA ALA A 553 -15.25 -15.12 -3.08
C ALA A 553 -15.95 -14.17 -4.06
N GLU A 554 -15.20 -13.28 -4.71
CA GLU A 554 -15.75 -12.42 -5.76
C GLU A 554 -16.29 -13.24 -6.93
N ALA A 555 -15.50 -14.22 -7.40
CA ALA A 555 -15.92 -15.10 -8.49
C ALA A 555 -17.19 -15.89 -8.13
N TYR A 556 -17.30 -16.43 -6.92
CA TYR A 556 -18.51 -17.09 -6.44
C TYR A 556 -19.70 -16.14 -6.36
N GLY A 557 -19.52 -14.93 -5.82
CA GLY A 557 -20.58 -13.92 -5.76
C GLY A 557 -21.10 -13.54 -7.14
N ARG A 558 -20.19 -13.35 -8.12
CA ARG A 558 -20.56 -13.07 -9.53
C ARG A 558 -21.29 -14.22 -10.20
N LYS A 559 -21.12 -15.45 -9.71
CA LYS A 559 -21.91 -16.63 -10.11
C LYS A 559 -23.22 -16.80 -9.32
N GLY A 560 -23.48 -15.95 -8.33
CA GLY A 560 -24.64 -16.09 -7.43
C GLY A 560 -24.47 -17.13 -6.33
N GLU A 561 -23.26 -17.67 -6.14
CA GLU A 561 -22.92 -18.70 -5.16
C GLU A 561 -22.50 -18.07 -3.81
N TYR A 562 -23.33 -17.19 -3.26
CA TYR A 562 -23.00 -16.37 -2.08
C TYR A 562 -22.65 -17.19 -0.83
N GLY A 563 -23.21 -18.39 -0.66
CA GLY A 563 -22.85 -19.27 0.46
C GLY A 563 -21.37 -19.61 0.47
N LYS A 564 -20.80 -19.99 -0.69
CA LYS A 564 -19.36 -20.27 -0.83
C LYS A 564 -18.50 -19.02 -0.66
N ALA A 565 -18.98 -17.89 -1.17
CA ALA A 565 -18.30 -16.62 -0.99
C ALA A 565 -18.18 -16.23 0.49
N ILE A 566 -19.27 -16.39 1.25
CA ILE A 566 -19.30 -16.14 2.70
C ILE A 566 -18.34 -17.08 3.44
N GLU A 567 -18.26 -18.34 3.05
CA GLU A 567 -17.31 -19.29 3.64
C GLU A 567 -15.86 -18.80 3.46
N ASP A 568 -15.49 -18.37 2.26
CA ASP A 568 -14.15 -17.84 1.98
C ASP A 568 -13.83 -16.58 2.80
N ILE A 569 -14.75 -15.64 2.84
CA ILE A 569 -14.59 -14.40 3.63
C ILE A 569 -14.43 -14.75 5.11
N ASN A 570 -15.21 -15.69 5.61
CA ASN A 570 -15.18 -16.09 7.01
C ASN A 570 -13.90 -16.87 7.40
N VAL A 571 -13.18 -17.46 6.47
CA VAL A 571 -11.82 -17.97 6.76
C VAL A 571 -10.90 -16.81 7.17
N LEU A 572 -10.91 -15.71 6.41
CA LEU A 572 -10.14 -14.52 6.74
C LEU A 572 -10.62 -13.86 8.05
N ARG A 573 -11.94 -13.76 8.24
CA ARG A 573 -12.52 -13.16 9.46
C ARG A 573 -12.22 -13.97 10.72
N ARG A 574 -12.14 -15.29 10.63
CA ARG A 574 -11.74 -16.14 11.76
C ARG A 574 -10.28 -15.87 12.14
N ARG A 575 -9.38 -15.73 11.16
CA ARG A 575 -8.00 -15.34 11.39
C ARG A 575 -7.89 -13.92 11.95
N ALA A 576 -8.73 -12.99 11.50
CA ALA A 576 -8.77 -11.59 11.91
C ALA A 576 -9.32 -11.38 13.34
N ALA A 577 -10.06 -12.33 13.88
CA ALA A 577 -10.64 -12.22 15.22
C ALA A 577 -9.56 -12.28 16.30
N PHE A 578 -9.77 -11.57 17.41
CA PHE A 578 -9.04 -11.84 18.63
C PHE A 578 -9.37 -13.24 19.15
N LYS A 579 -8.37 -13.94 19.63
CA LYS A 579 -8.50 -15.26 20.25
C LYS A 579 -8.38 -15.14 21.76
N PRO A 580 -8.93 -16.09 22.53
CA PRO A 580 -8.76 -16.10 23.98
C PRO A 580 -7.26 -16.03 24.35
N GLY A 581 -6.91 -15.16 25.30
CA GLY A 581 -5.54 -14.90 25.73
C GLY A 581 -4.75 -13.91 24.88
N GLU A 582 -5.23 -13.49 23.70
CA GLU A 582 -4.67 -12.34 22.99
C GLU A 582 -4.96 -11.03 23.75
N THR A 583 -4.13 -10.04 23.54
CA THR A 583 -4.22 -8.77 24.25
C THR A 583 -4.66 -7.65 23.32
N ARG A 584 -5.54 -6.77 23.79
CA ARG A 584 -5.85 -5.52 23.14
C ARG A 584 -4.85 -4.45 23.53
N ASN A 585 -4.52 -3.58 22.59
CA ASN A 585 -3.76 -2.39 22.86
C ASN A 585 -4.49 -1.51 23.91
N GLU A 586 -3.76 -0.90 24.83
CA GLU A 586 -4.34 -0.07 25.88
C GLU A 586 -5.16 1.10 25.34
N VAL A 587 -4.68 1.75 24.31
CA VAL A 587 -5.39 2.88 23.68
C VAL A 587 -6.72 2.41 23.10
N LEU A 588 -6.74 1.26 22.43
CA LEU A 588 -7.95 0.66 21.88
C LEU A 588 -8.93 0.30 22.98
N ALA A 589 -8.46 -0.35 24.03
CA ALA A 589 -9.32 -0.86 25.11
C ALA A 589 -9.87 0.24 26.00
N ARG A 590 -9.12 1.31 26.20
CA ARG A 590 -9.45 2.33 27.19
C ARG A 590 -9.93 3.66 26.64
N LEU A 591 -9.33 4.12 25.55
CA LEU A 591 -9.56 5.48 25.06
C LEU A 591 -10.51 5.55 23.85
N TYR A 592 -10.79 4.43 23.19
CA TYR A 592 -11.78 4.46 22.14
C TYR A 592 -13.18 4.65 22.73
N PRO A 593 -13.91 5.66 22.30
CA PRO A 593 -15.25 5.95 22.81
C PRO A 593 -16.22 4.76 22.61
N GLY A 594 -17.03 4.49 23.60
CA GLY A 594 -17.92 3.32 23.61
C GLY A 594 -17.26 2.03 24.10
N HIS A 595 -15.98 2.09 24.46
CA HIS A 595 -15.21 0.93 24.95
C HIS A 595 -14.73 1.11 26.40
N GLU A 596 -15.20 2.12 27.08
CA GLU A 596 -14.84 2.47 28.46
C GLU A 596 -15.06 1.33 29.42
N ASN A 597 -16.07 0.49 29.15
CA ASN A 597 -16.40 -0.67 29.96
C ASN A 597 -15.43 -1.85 29.79
N LEU A 598 -14.54 -1.77 28.79
CA LEU A 598 -13.50 -2.79 28.61
C LEU A 598 -12.33 -2.63 29.56
N SER A 599 -12.24 -1.51 30.22
CA SER A 599 -11.28 -1.23 31.30
C SER A 599 -11.82 -1.65 32.66
N ASN A 600 -12.74 -2.59 32.73
CA ASN A 600 -13.30 -3.05 33.98
C ASN A 600 -12.23 -3.72 34.87
N GLU A 601 -12.54 -3.84 36.16
CA GLU A 601 -11.61 -4.29 37.18
C GLU A 601 -11.02 -5.69 36.96
N SER A 602 -11.64 -6.48 36.07
CA SER A 602 -11.20 -7.83 35.72
C SER A 602 -10.17 -7.89 34.61
N GLN A 603 -9.93 -6.80 33.87
CA GLN A 603 -8.98 -6.79 32.78
C GLN A 603 -7.59 -6.39 33.29
N GLN A 604 -6.64 -7.29 33.08
CA GLN A 604 -5.24 -7.05 33.38
C GLN A 604 -4.53 -6.34 32.23
N TRP A 605 -3.47 -5.63 32.54
CA TRP A 605 -2.57 -5.11 31.54
C TRP A 605 -1.56 -6.19 31.09
N PRO A 606 -1.30 -6.34 29.81
CA PRO A 606 -2.06 -5.81 28.67
C PRO A 606 -3.45 -6.45 28.63
N TYR A 607 -4.46 -5.73 28.16
CA TYR A 607 -5.87 -6.13 28.25
C TYR A 607 -6.15 -7.44 27.51
N GLU A 608 -6.35 -8.52 28.25
CA GLU A 608 -6.63 -9.84 27.68
C GLU A 608 -8.06 -9.92 27.11
N VAL A 609 -8.17 -10.70 26.05
CA VAL A 609 -9.46 -11.04 25.45
C VAL A 609 -9.98 -12.32 26.09
N ASP A 610 -11.06 -12.23 26.85
CA ASP A 610 -11.67 -13.38 27.52
C ASP A 610 -12.26 -14.38 26.53
N ASN A 611 -12.89 -13.88 25.47
CA ASN A 611 -13.62 -14.66 24.48
C ASN A 611 -13.08 -14.39 23.07
N ASN A 612 -13.26 -15.38 22.19
CA ASN A 612 -13.01 -15.20 20.78
C ASN A 612 -13.97 -14.16 20.19
N SER A 613 -13.44 -13.13 19.51
CA SER A 613 -14.24 -12.07 18.90
C SER A 613 -14.85 -12.44 17.54
N TYR A 614 -14.66 -13.67 17.05
CA TYR A 614 -15.13 -14.09 15.74
C TYR A 614 -16.63 -13.90 15.54
N ASP A 615 -17.42 -14.21 16.56
CA ASP A 615 -18.90 -14.06 16.46
C ASP A 615 -19.34 -12.60 16.23
N ALA A 616 -18.54 -11.62 16.65
CA ALA A 616 -18.81 -10.21 16.41
C ALA A 616 -18.55 -9.80 14.95
N ILE A 617 -17.52 -10.38 14.32
CA ILE A 617 -17.03 -9.97 13.00
C ILE A 617 -17.30 -10.96 11.86
N LYS A 618 -17.83 -12.15 12.17
CA LYS A 618 -18.21 -13.10 11.13
C LYS A 618 -19.23 -12.49 10.18
N VAL A 619 -19.09 -12.81 8.91
CA VAL A 619 -19.86 -12.21 7.83
C VAL A 619 -21.06 -13.08 7.47
N ASP A 620 -22.17 -12.42 7.24
CA ASP A 620 -23.39 -12.96 6.67
C ASP A 620 -24.03 -11.90 5.74
N ALA A 621 -25.18 -12.19 5.17
CA ALA A 621 -25.87 -11.31 4.22
C ALA A 621 -26.27 -9.94 4.80
N SER A 622 -26.29 -9.77 6.13
CA SER A 622 -26.60 -8.49 6.76
C SER A 622 -25.56 -7.42 6.49
N TYR A 623 -24.34 -7.79 6.10
CA TYR A 623 -23.28 -6.82 5.74
C TYR A 623 -23.58 -6.07 4.43
N TRP A 624 -24.47 -6.58 3.57
CA TRP A 624 -24.83 -5.93 2.29
C TRP A 624 -26.31 -5.85 2.00
N ASP A 625 -27.15 -6.01 3.03
CA ASP A 625 -28.62 -5.89 2.88
C ASP A 625 -29.11 -4.45 2.64
N GLY A 626 -28.26 -3.45 2.93
CA GLY A 626 -28.55 -2.02 2.77
C GLY A 626 -29.37 -1.41 3.91
N THR A 627 -29.73 -2.18 4.93
CA THR A 627 -30.62 -1.74 6.00
C THR A 627 -30.04 -1.92 7.40
N SER A 628 -29.30 -2.98 7.63
CA SER A 628 -28.67 -3.28 8.91
C SER A 628 -27.56 -2.27 9.26
N GLU A 629 -27.25 -2.13 10.54
CA GLU A 629 -26.14 -1.28 10.99
C GLU A 629 -24.79 -1.75 10.42
N LYS A 630 -24.58 -3.05 10.30
CA LYS A 630 -23.39 -3.61 9.66
C LYS A 630 -23.22 -3.13 8.22
N SER A 631 -24.32 -3.15 7.45
CA SER A 631 -24.32 -2.67 6.06
C SER A 631 -24.08 -1.16 5.96
N LYS A 632 -24.66 -0.38 6.86
CA LYS A 632 -24.47 1.08 6.88
C LYS A 632 -23.04 1.49 7.22
N LEU A 633 -22.40 0.78 8.16
CA LEU A 633 -21.03 1.04 8.56
C LEU A 633 -20.02 0.79 7.44
N GLU A 634 -20.35 -0.09 6.48
CA GLU A 634 -19.48 -0.33 5.31
C GLU A 634 -19.37 0.86 4.35
N ASN A 635 -20.25 1.84 4.47
CA ASN A 635 -20.23 3.09 3.72
C ASN A 635 -20.12 2.89 2.19
N TYR A 636 -20.99 2.06 1.65
CA TYR A 636 -21.01 1.77 0.23
C TYR A 636 -21.31 2.98 -0.63
N THR A 637 -20.79 2.98 -1.84
CA THR A 637 -21.10 4.03 -2.81
C THR A 637 -22.59 4.03 -3.19
N PRO A 638 -23.17 5.17 -3.56
CA PRO A 638 -24.58 5.24 -3.96
C PRO A 638 -24.95 4.38 -5.17
N VAL A 639 -23.96 4.02 -6.00
CA VAL A 639 -24.19 3.15 -7.17
C VAL A 639 -24.35 1.68 -6.77
N ALA A 640 -23.97 1.33 -5.55
CA ALA A 640 -24.21 0.00 -4.98
C ALA A 640 -25.63 -0.09 -4.40
N ASP A 641 -26.62 0.08 -5.26
CA ASP A 641 -28.05 0.20 -4.91
C ASP A 641 -28.76 -1.15 -4.72
N THR A 642 -28.09 -2.26 -5.04
CA THR A 642 -28.62 -3.62 -4.84
C THR A 642 -27.72 -4.43 -3.89
N PRO A 643 -28.24 -5.50 -3.25
CA PRO A 643 -27.43 -6.39 -2.43
C PRO A 643 -26.22 -6.97 -3.17
N GLU A 644 -26.39 -7.34 -4.45
CA GLU A 644 -25.33 -7.91 -5.27
C GLU A 644 -24.19 -6.91 -5.49
N LYS A 645 -24.50 -5.66 -5.78
CA LYS A 645 -23.49 -4.60 -5.95
C LYS A 645 -22.82 -4.27 -4.61
N ARG A 646 -23.59 -4.20 -3.51
CA ARG A 646 -23.01 -4.00 -2.18
C ARG A 646 -22.13 -5.16 -1.76
N PHE A 647 -22.46 -6.40 -2.12
CA PHE A 647 -21.58 -7.54 -1.90
C PHE A 647 -20.21 -7.33 -2.58
N LEU A 648 -20.19 -6.89 -3.84
CA LEU A 648 -18.93 -6.63 -4.53
C LEU A 648 -18.13 -5.50 -3.84
N GLU A 649 -18.79 -4.42 -3.46
CA GLU A 649 -18.11 -3.35 -2.71
C GLU A 649 -17.64 -3.83 -1.33
N PHE A 650 -18.36 -4.75 -0.69
CA PHE A 650 -17.89 -5.39 0.54
C PHE A 650 -16.57 -6.16 0.31
N ILE A 651 -16.45 -6.88 -0.79
CA ILE A 651 -15.19 -7.56 -1.16
C ILE A 651 -14.06 -6.53 -1.25
N TYR A 652 -14.26 -5.38 -1.89
CA TYR A 652 -13.24 -4.34 -1.99
C TYR A 652 -12.91 -3.71 -0.64
N ASN A 653 -13.90 -3.53 0.22
CA ASN A 653 -13.67 -3.12 1.61
C ASN A 653 -12.87 -4.17 2.38
N GLU A 654 -13.12 -5.45 2.16
CA GLU A 654 -12.35 -6.52 2.79
C GLU A 654 -10.91 -6.58 2.28
N TYR A 655 -10.67 -6.29 1.00
CA TYR A 655 -9.31 -6.05 0.48
C TYR A 655 -8.62 -4.89 1.20
N ALA A 656 -9.32 -3.78 1.39
CA ALA A 656 -8.76 -2.62 2.08
C ALA A 656 -8.42 -2.92 3.55
N ARG A 657 -9.15 -3.84 4.22
CA ARG A 657 -8.83 -4.30 5.57
C ARG A 657 -7.65 -5.28 5.58
N GLU A 658 -7.69 -6.29 4.75
CA GLU A 658 -6.70 -7.37 4.72
C GLU A 658 -5.35 -6.92 4.15
N PHE A 659 -5.39 -6.19 3.07
CA PHE A 659 -4.22 -5.76 2.29
C PHE A 659 -3.96 -4.26 2.39
N ASN A 660 -4.28 -3.65 3.53
CA ASN A 660 -4.06 -2.24 3.76
C ASN A 660 -2.60 -1.86 3.48
N GLU A 661 -2.40 -0.96 2.51
CA GLU A 661 -1.08 -0.47 2.07
C GLU A 661 -0.10 -1.58 1.61
N GLU A 662 -0.60 -2.67 1.04
CA GLU A 662 0.24 -3.75 0.45
C GLU A 662 0.38 -3.66 -1.07
N PHE A 663 0.21 -2.50 -1.68
CA PHE A 663 0.45 -2.19 -3.10
C PHE A 663 -0.45 -2.92 -4.10
N ILE A 664 -1.50 -3.60 -3.67
CA ILE A 664 -2.41 -4.35 -4.55
C ILE A 664 -3.79 -3.71 -4.70
N TYR A 665 -4.23 -2.97 -3.70
CA TYR A 665 -5.60 -2.47 -3.63
C TYR A 665 -5.96 -1.52 -4.79
N TYR A 666 -5.02 -0.68 -5.21
CA TYR A 666 -5.19 0.15 -6.41
C TYR A 666 -5.60 -0.68 -7.63
N GLY A 667 -4.87 -1.76 -7.90
CA GLY A 667 -5.16 -2.65 -9.04
C GLY A 667 -6.51 -3.34 -8.91
N VAL A 668 -6.90 -3.75 -7.70
CA VAL A 668 -8.18 -4.42 -7.46
C VAL A 668 -9.36 -3.54 -7.86
N ILE A 669 -9.46 -2.32 -7.33
CA ILE A 669 -10.58 -1.42 -7.62
C ILE A 669 -10.52 -0.85 -9.04
N HIS A 670 -9.29 -0.73 -9.61
CA HIS A 670 -9.10 -0.31 -10.98
C HIS A 670 -9.68 -1.33 -11.97
N HIS A 671 -9.27 -2.60 -11.86
CA HIS A 671 -9.75 -3.66 -12.74
C HIS A 671 -11.24 -3.96 -12.56
N ALA A 672 -11.75 -3.78 -11.36
CA ALA A 672 -13.17 -3.89 -11.08
C ALA A 672 -14.00 -2.74 -11.68
N GLY A 673 -13.36 -1.68 -12.19
CA GLY A 673 -14.02 -0.52 -12.78
C GLY A 673 -14.73 0.40 -11.78
N VAL A 674 -14.41 0.27 -10.48
CA VAL A 674 -15.09 1.00 -9.40
C VAL A 674 -14.23 2.12 -8.80
N GLN A 675 -13.01 2.29 -9.26
CA GLN A 675 -12.03 3.21 -8.70
C GLN A 675 -12.56 4.65 -8.63
N ALA A 676 -13.05 5.18 -9.73
CA ALA A 676 -13.51 6.57 -9.78
C ALA A 676 -14.69 6.83 -8.85
N GLN A 677 -15.70 5.96 -8.89
CA GLN A 677 -16.88 6.12 -8.03
C GLN A 677 -16.55 6.02 -6.53
N ARG A 678 -15.60 5.14 -6.17
CA ARG A 678 -15.17 4.99 -4.78
C ARG A 678 -14.40 6.22 -4.30
N ILE A 679 -13.45 6.72 -5.08
CA ILE A 679 -12.72 7.95 -4.76
C ILE A 679 -13.67 9.14 -4.67
N GLN A 680 -14.57 9.29 -5.63
CA GLN A 680 -15.57 10.37 -5.65
C GLN A 680 -16.49 10.31 -4.44
N TRP A 681 -16.81 9.13 -3.94
CA TRP A 681 -17.64 8.97 -2.76
C TRP A 681 -16.88 9.17 -1.45
N HIS A 682 -15.74 8.53 -1.28
CA HIS A 682 -15.01 8.50 -0.02
C HIS A 682 -14.09 9.71 0.19
N ASN A 683 -13.52 10.26 -0.88
CA ASN A 683 -12.46 11.26 -0.79
C ASN A 683 -12.79 12.62 -1.38
N GLN A 684 -13.83 12.74 -2.19
CA GLN A 684 -14.27 14.03 -2.75
C GLN A 684 -15.37 14.67 -1.92
N MET A 685 -15.11 14.85 -0.66
CA MET A 685 -16.08 15.34 0.27
C MET A 685 -15.92 16.85 0.50
N GLY A 686 -16.90 17.48 0.98
CA GLY A 686 -16.99 18.91 1.19
C GLY A 686 -18.39 19.39 0.89
N ALA A 687 -18.61 20.68 0.73
CA ALA A 687 -19.95 21.25 0.52
C ALA A 687 -20.74 20.67 -0.65
N ASN A 688 -20.07 20.00 -1.57
CA ASN A 688 -20.68 19.34 -2.73
C ASN A 688 -20.53 17.82 -2.70
N SER A 689 -20.06 17.25 -1.61
CA SER A 689 -20.00 15.82 -1.43
C SER A 689 -21.36 15.26 -1.12
N ALA A 690 -21.69 14.14 -1.72
CA ALA A 690 -22.92 13.41 -1.40
C ALA A 690 -22.87 12.76 -0.01
N ASN A 691 -21.68 12.61 0.56
CA ASN A 691 -21.48 11.82 1.77
C ASN A 691 -21.13 12.66 3.00
N ASN A 692 -20.68 13.78 3.05
CA ASN A 692 -20.40 14.61 4.24
C ASN A 692 -19.78 13.89 5.48
N THR A 693 -19.35 12.64 5.32
CA THR A 693 -18.82 11.83 6.43
C THR A 693 -17.43 12.26 6.81
N TYR A 694 -16.62 12.60 5.82
CA TYR A 694 -15.23 12.98 6.00
C TYR A 694 -14.99 14.39 5.49
N PRO A 695 -14.55 15.32 6.30
CA PRO A 695 -14.20 16.66 5.85
C PRO A 695 -12.97 16.61 4.94
N VAL A 696 -13.11 16.96 3.69
CA VAL A 696 -12.00 16.96 2.73
C VAL A 696 -11.33 18.31 2.71
N GLY A 697 -10.04 18.30 2.94
CA GLY A 697 -9.18 19.47 2.81
C GLY A 697 -9.63 20.66 3.66
N SER A 698 -10.74 20.51 4.33
CA SER A 698 -11.30 21.45 5.24
C SER A 698 -11.03 20.95 6.63
N TRP A 699 -10.07 21.53 7.18
CA TRP A 699 -9.77 21.37 8.59
C TRP A 699 -10.71 22.18 9.43
N ASP A 700 -11.54 22.96 8.81
CA ASP A 700 -12.54 23.79 9.44
C ASP A 700 -13.88 23.08 9.44
N VAL A 701 -14.21 22.50 10.53
CA VAL A 701 -15.50 21.86 10.80
C VAL A 701 -16.29 22.60 11.86
N SER A 702 -15.76 23.66 12.38
CA SER A 702 -16.45 24.64 13.22
C SER A 702 -16.40 26.01 12.58
N ASP A 703 -17.41 26.79 12.78
CA ASP A 703 -17.58 28.10 12.17
C ASP A 703 -16.43 29.12 12.40
N ASN A 704 -15.43 28.73 13.18
CA ASN A 704 -14.39 29.67 13.62
C ASN A 704 -12.97 29.07 13.76
N VAL A 705 -12.72 27.86 13.41
CA VAL A 705 -11.37 27.35 13.45
C VAL A 705 -10.75 27.49 12.06
N ASN A 706 -10.47 28.72 11.72
CA ASN A 706 -9.52 28.96 10.63
C ASN A 706 -8.17 28.48 11.09
N GLY A 707 -7.72 27.36 10.56
CA GLY A 707 -6.32 27.02 10.63
C GLY A 707 -5.54 28.22 10.14
N GLY A 708 -4.71 28.79 10.98
CA GLY A 708 -4.05 30.07 10.75
C GLY A 708 -3.14 30.15 9.53
N ASN A 709 -3.18 29.19 8.63
CA ASN A 709 -2.34 29.10 7.46
C ASN A 709 -3.07 29.34 6.13
N GLY A 710 -4.27 29.94 6.16
CA GLY A 710 -4.96 30.31 4.92
C GLY A 710 -5.36 29.11 4.03
N GLN A 711 -5.30 27.93 4.55
CA GLN A 711 -5.83 26.73 3.91
C GLN A 711 -7.31 26.62 4.25
N THR A 712 -8.06 27.59 3.78
CA THR A 712 -9.50 27.44 3.71
C THR A 712 -9.78 26.21 2.87
N GLY A 713 -10.48 25.29 3.46
CA GLY A 713 -10.77 23.99 2.91
C GLY A 713 -11.62 23.98 1.67
N ASN A 714 -11.09 24.51 0.62
CA ASN A 714 -11.68 24.47 -0.71
C ASN A 714 -11.03 23.43 -1.62
N ALA A 715 -10.20 22.54 -1.08
CA ALA A 715 -9.75 21.40 -1.83
C ALA A 715 -10.91 20.41 -2.00
N LYS A 716 -11.82 20.78 -2.88
CA LYS A 716 -12.80 19.83 -3.40
C LYS A 716 -12.05 18.84 -4.24
N GLY A 717 -12.18 17.57 -3.92
CA GLY A 717 -11.72 16.53 -4.79
C GLY A 717 -12.34 16.70 -6.19
N ASN A 718 -11.54 16.54 -7.21
CA ASN A 718 -11.96 16.68 -8.60
C ASN A 718 -11.59 15.45 -9.44
N PHE A 719 -11.54 14.28 -8.81
CA PHE A 719 -11.21 13.05 -9.50
C PHE A 719 -12.21 12.80 -10.64
N GLN A 720 -11.69 12.65 -11.84
CA GLN A 720 -12.46 12.40 -13.03
C GLN A 720 -12.24 10.96 -13.51
N ASN A 721 -13.19 10.41 -14.25
CA ASN A 721 -13.12 9.03 -14.72
C ASN A 721 -11.85 8.73 -15.52
N TYR A 722 -11.34 9.66 -16.30
CA TYR A 722 -10.12 9.45 -17.08
C TYR A 722 -8.86 9.28 -16.21
N MET A 723 -8.87 9.78 -14.97
CA MET A 723 -7.74 9.71 -14.04
C MET A 723 -7.54 8.32 -13.44
N THR A 724 -8.38 7.36 -13.78
CA THR A 724 -8.21 5.95 -13.40
C THR A 724 -6.98 5.32 -14.04
N LEU A 725 -6.57 5.78 -15.21
CA LEU A 725 -5.28 5.46 -15.80
C LEU A 725 -4.30 6.62 -15.58
N LYS A 726 -3.07 6.30 -15.26
CA LYS A 726 -2.02 7.32 -15.12
C LYS A 726 -1.47 7.70 -16.48
N PRO A 727 -1.06 8.96 -16.66
CA PRO A 727 -0.49 9.40 -17.93
C PRO A 727 0.89 8.80 -18.14
N PHE A 728 1.25 8.57 -19.38
CA PHE A 728 2.66 8.36 -19.74
C PHE A 728 3.47 9.61 -19.44
N SER A 729 4.69 9.44 -18.94
CA SER A 729 5.55 10.58 -18.68
C SER A 729 5.87 11.32 -19.97
N ARG A 730 5.94 12.64 -19.90
CA ARG A 730 6.35 13.48 -21.02
C ARG A 730 7.70 13.06 -21.58
N THR A 731 8.65 12.75 -20.70
CA THR A 731 10.00 12.28 -21.07
C THR A 731 9.97 11.02 -21.93
N PHE A 732 9.02 10.10 -21.65
CA PHE A 732 8.87 8.89 -22.47
C PHE A 732 8.26 9.21 -23.84
N ILE A 733 7.19 10.00 -23.89
CA ILE A 733 6.50 10.32 -25.13
C ILE A 733 7.38 11.15 -26.07
N GLU A 734 8.21 12.04 -25.53
CA GLU A 734 9.13 12.88 -26.33
C GLU A 734 10.23 12.08 -27.04
N LEU A 735 10.46 10.83 -26.65
CA LEU A 735 11.43 9.95 -27.30
C LEU A 735 10.82 9.11 -28.43
N LEU A 736 9.51 9.12 -28.59
CA LEU A 736 8.83 8.34 -29.64
C LEU A 736 9.04 8.94 -31.01
N THR A 737 9.25 8.07 -32.00
CA THR A 737 9.48 8.44 -33.38
C THR A 737 8.42 7.84 -34.33
N ASP A 738 8.28 8.44 -35.51
CA ASP A 738 7.52 7.88 -36.61
C ASP A 738 8.32 6.77 -37.33
N GLU A 739 7.74 6.22 -38.39
CA GLU A 739 8.34 5.17 -39.23
C GLU A 739 9.64 5.58 -39.93
N ASN A 740 9.93 6.87 -39.99
CA ASN A 740 11.13 7.44 -40.60
C ASN A 740 12.19 7.78 -39.53
N GLY A 741 11.93 7.48 -38.24
CA GLY A 741 12.81 7.84 -37.15
C GLY A 741 12.74 9.32 -36.75
N VAL A 742 11.73 10.05 -37.22
CA VAL A 742 11.50 11.45 -36.85
C VAL A 742 10.64 11.49 -35.57
N LEU A 743 11.00 12.38 -34.64
CA LEU A 743 10.21 12.54 -33.40
C LEU A 743 8.75 12.87 -33.76
N LEU A 744 7.84 12.24 -32.99
CA LEU A 744 6.41 12.47 -33.17
C LEU A 744 6.06 13.95 -33.00
N ASP A 745 5.16 14.44 -33.85
CA ASP A 745 4.56 15.75 -33.68
C ASP A 745 3.62 15.81 -32.45
N GLU A 746 3.18 17.00 -32.08
CA GLU A 746 2.35 17.18 -30.89
C GLU A 746 0.99 16.47 -30.98
N ALA A 747 0.43 16.32 -32.20
CA ALA A 747 -0.82 15.61 -32.39
C ALA A 747 -0.66 14.10 -32.18
N ALA A 748 0.42 13.52 -32.70
CA ALA A 748 0.77 12.11 -32.53
C ALA A 748 1.14 11.80 -31.06
N LYS A 749 1.89 12.69 -30.39
CA LYS A 749 2.18 12.58 -28.94
C LYS A 749 0.90 12.57 -28.12
N LYS A 750 -0.01 13.48 -28.42
CA LYS A 750 -1.32 13.54 -27.75
C LYS A 750 -2.16 12.29 -28.01
N ALA A 751 -2.10 11.74 -29.22
CA ALA A 751 -2.79 10.49 -29.57
C ALA A 751 -2.21 9.27 -28.84
N TYR A 752 -0.92 9.28 -28.52
CA TYR A 752 -0.29 8.23 -27.74
C TYR A 752 -0.66 8.29 -26.25
N GLN A 753 -0.87 9.48 -25.71
CA GLN A 753 -1.17 9.71 -24.31
C GLN A 753 -2.54 9.11 -23.91
N ASN A 754 -2.69 8.79 -22.64
CA ASN A 754 -4.01 8.51 -22.07
C ASN A 754 -4.87 9.78 -22.15
N TYR A 755 -6.15 9.57 -22.36
CA TYR A 755 -7.10 10.68 -22.50
C TYR A 755 -7.14 11.58 -21.27
N GLY A 756 -7.43 12.83 -21.48
CA GLY A 756 -7.52 13.84 -20.42
C GLY A 756 -6.20 14.50 -20.06
N TYR A 757 -5.07 13.96 -20.59
CA TYR A 757 -3.72 14.45 -20.31
C TYR A 757 -3.04 15.11 -21.49
#